data_525ee7fd7b392be7423c7817f299bf9d
#
_entry.id   525ee7fd7b392be7423c7817f299bf9d
#
_cell.length_a   1.000
_cell.length_b   1.000
_cell.length_c   1.000
_cell.angle_alpha   90.00
_cell.angle_beta   90.00
_cell.angle_gamma   90.00
#
_symmetry.space_group_name_H-M   'P 1'
#
loop_
_entity.id
_entity.type
_entity.pdbx_description
1 polymer ?
#
loop_
_entity_poly.entity_id
_entity_poly.type
_entity_poly.pdbx_seq_one_letter_code
_entity_poly.pdbx_strand_id
1 'polypeptide(L)'
;MADTRLIQGRYRLLERIGRGGMGEVWRALDESLGRQVAVKCLKPMGPRHEPSYLRVLRERFRREARVAAALQHRGITVIHDFGESDGVLFLVMELLDGRNLSELLEDTCGHPLAVPDILEIAEQVAAALAYTHGQGVVHRDLKPANVMRLTDGSVKICDFGIARLGDSIGYSSVSSRLTGTGIAMGTPHYMSPEQIGGAPVDHRSDLYSLGCVLYELATGAPPFDMDDAWAVLVGHRDTAPVPLRTHRPELPEAFERIVLDLLAKDPEERPPDAAELHARLLVLEPPGRLARPVTVHRTPPRLPSVRASVRLPEPRLPGWARNMATGSKATGPGPRTPLPPDPAAALTGAWTEGLAGPAMGLTGVWTAGPAGLTAPVQRTASGPAVPAAGLPTVREAAVPPAPEALAALVARHQEGLRLGRLGRWEEAGRAHAAVAADRERLLGPDHPDTLTSRYEAAFALSALGRPGEALREYARAAAGRERVLGPDHPATLAARQETAYVLGQLGRHFEAHDVYAAVLAARERTVGPDHPDTLRCRHNLAFNLGRLGRLEESYRMACEVAVTRSRVLGPAHPDTLVSRYEVGYALGQLGRWPEALQTYREVAVARQRVLGAGHPDTLAARYETGICLGRLQRSAEALRLFRELVDERTRAQGPEDADTLRARHCLGVNLGRLGRWEEALAEARDVCAVRERVLGRDHPETLVSRREIAVGLGWLGRWTEALAVYRDVAQARQRVLGADHPDALTSRNDEAHCLEQLGRSTEAVELYRQVAAVSRVRATRSRSGP
;
A
#
# COMPACT_ATOMS: atom_id res chain seq x y z
N MET A 1 23.71 -25.76 -4.12
CA MET A 1 23.34 -26.64 -2.98
C MET A 1 22.78 -25.72 -1.93
N ALA A 2 21.50 -25.86 -1.60
CA ALA A 2 20.89 -25.06 -0.55
C ALA A 2 21.57 -25.39 0.77
N ASP A 3 22.06 -24.36 1.45
CA ASP A 3 22.69 -24.48 2.77
C ASP A 3 21.59 -24.90 3.77
N THR A 4 21.45 -26.21 3.99
CA THR A 4 20.45 -26.80 4.88
C THR A 4 20.89 -26.56 6.32
N ARG A 5 20.37 -25.49 6.91
CA ARG A 5 20.67 -25.12 8.29
C ARG A 5 20.18 -26.20 9.26
N LEU A 6 21.08 -26.73 10.08
CA LEU A 6 20.81 -27.73 11.11
C LEU A 6 20.69 -27.04 12.47
N ILE A 7 19.57 -27.15 13.14
CA ILE A 7 19.31 -26.58 14.47
C ILE A 7 19.62 -27.64 15.54
N GLN A 8 20.49 -27.29 16.48
CA GLN A 8 20.97 -28.17 17.58
C GLN A 8 21.51 -29.54 17.10
N GLY A 9 22.03 -29.64 15.87
CA GLY A 9 22.50 -30.90 15.34
C GLY A 9 21.41 -31.97 15.15
N ARG A 10 20.13 -31.59 15.22
CA ARG A 10 19.01 -32.52 15.18
C ARG A 10 17.92 -32.17 14.17
N TYR A 11 17.56 -30.90 14.04
CA TYR A 11 16.44 -30.46 13.18
C TYR A 11 16.98 -29.84 11.90
N ARG A 12 16.88 -30.57 10.79
CA ARG A 12 17.28 -30.08 9.47
C ARG A 12 16.14 -29.29 8.85
N LEU A 13 16.34 -27.99 8.68
CA LEU A 13 15.36 -27.11 8.00
C LEU A 13 15.31 -27.46 6.51
N LEU A 14 14.12 -27.74 5.98
CA LEU A 14 13.90 -28.15 4.59
C LEU A 14 13.32 -26.99 3.76
N GLU A 15 12.15 -26.52 4.16
CA GLU A 15 11.37 -25.53 3.42
C GLU A 15 10.74 -24.54 4.40
N ARG A 16 10.72 -23.26 4.05
CA ARG A 16 10.02 -22.26 4.85
C ARG A 16 8.54 -22.28 4.48
N ILE A 17 7.68 -22.63 5.42
CA ILE A 17 6.24 -22.74 5.28
C ILE A 17 5.47 -21.52 5.81
N GLY A 18 6.13 -20.64 6.58
CA GLY A 18 5.49 -19.41 7.08
C GLY A 18 6.50 -18.35 7.49
N ARG A 19 6.08 -17.07 7.40
CA ARG A 19 6.84 -15.92 7.88
C ARG A 19 5.89 -14.92 8.51
N GLY A 20 6.16 -14.52 9.74
CA GLY A 20 5.35 -13.57 10.49
C GLY A 20 6.18 -12.50 11.21
N GLY A 21 5.50 -11.60 11.90
CA GLY A 21 6.14 -10.54 12.68
C GLY A 21 7.18 -11.04 13.67
N MET A 22 6.94 -12.22 14.25
CA MET A 22 7.72 -12.79 15.36
C MET A 22 8.80 -13.79 14.91
N GLY A 23 8.79 -14.25 13.66
CA GLY A 23 9.77 -15.25 13.21
C GLY A 23 9.39 -15.91 11.90
N GLU A 24 10.06 -17.03 11.65
CA GLU A 24 9.83 -17.88 10.48
C GLU A 24 9.49 -19.30 10.94
N VAL A 25 8.56 -19.94 10.22
CA VAL A 25 8.19 -21.34 10.44
C VAL A 25 8.72 -22.17 9.27
N TRP A 26 9.42 -23.23 9.60
CA TRP A 26 10.07 -24.12 8.65
C TRP A 26 9.51 -25.53 8.76
N ARG A 27 9.27 -26.17 7.65
CA ARG A 27 9.18 -27.63 7.59
C ARG A 27 10.60 -28.16 7.82
N ALA A 28 10.75 -29.10 8.74
CA ALA A 28 12.04 -29.64 9.11
C ALA A 28 11.96 -31.16 9.28
N LEU A 29 13.12 -31.82 9.19
CA LEU A 29 13.29 -33.23 9.51
C LEU A 29 13.96 -33.35 10.88
N ASP A 30 13.33 -34.03 11.83
CA ASP A 30 13.95 -34.51 13.06
C ASP A 30 14.80 -35.71 12.72
N GLU A 31 16.11 -35.53 12.56
CA GLU A 31 17.03 -36.58 12.13
C GLU A 31 17.16 -37.70 13.17
N SER A 32 16.89 -37.42 14.46
CA SER A 32 16.95 -38.40 15.51
C SER A 32 15.76 -39.36 15.51
N LEU A 33 14.57 -38.88 15.12
CA LEU A 33 13.33 -39.65 15.08
C LEU A 33 12.84 -40.00 13.66
N GLY A 34 13.48 -39.48 12.63
CA GLY A 34 13.13 -39.74 11.24
C GLY A 34 11.74 -39.21 10.84
N ARG A 35 11.22 -38.17 11.50
CA ARG A 35 9.89 -37.60 11.25
C ARG A 35 9.95 -36.15 10.82
N GLN A 36 8.95 -35.73 10.04
CA GLN A 36 8.79 -34.32 9.70
C GLN A 36 8.13 -33.58 10.87
N VAL A 37 8.58 -32.33 11.09
CA VAL A 37 8.12 -31.42 12.13
C VAL A 37 8.04 -30.00 11.58
N ALA A 38 7.30 -29.12 12.26
CA ALA A 38 7.35 -27.68 12.02
C ALA A 38 8.30 -27.05 13.07
N VAL A 39 9.23 -26.20 12.62
CA VAL A 39 10.16 -25.49 13.51
C VAL A 39 9.94 -23.99 13.34
N LYS A 40 9.45 -23.36 14.41
CA LYS A 40 9.29 -21.90 14.49
C LYS A 40 10.55 -21.29 15.08
N CYS A 41 11.30 -20.55 14.24
CA CYS A 41 12.48 -19.79 14.63
C CYS A 41 12.06 -18.36 14.97
N LEU A 42 12.25 -17.95 16.21
CA LEU A 42 11.97 -16.57 16.62
C LEU A 42 13.09 -15.65 16.14
N LYS A 43 12.73 -14.44 15.71
CA LYS A 43 13.73 -13.47 15.22
C LYS A 43 14.77 -13.21 16.30
N PRO A 44 16.07 -13.18 15.94
CA PRO A 44 17.11 -12.79 16.88
C PRO A 44 16.83 -11.37 17.36
N MET A 45 16.81 -11.16 18.64
CA MET A 45 16.79 -9.82 19.21
C MET A 45 18.14 -9.17 18.93
N GLY A 46 18.10 -7.97 18.31
CA GLY A 46 19.33 -7.28 17.90
C GLY A 46 20.27 -6.99 19.09
N PRO A 47 21.53 -6.66 18.82
CA PRO A 47 22.59 -6.51 19.83
C PRO A 47 22.43 -5.33 20.82
N ARG A 48 21.27 -4.66 20.83
CA ARG A 48 21.01 -3.46 21.68
C ARG A 48 20.25 -3.72 22.96
N HIS A 49 19.93 -4.98 23.29
CA HIS A 49 19.28 -5.28 24.57
C HIS A 49 20.32 -5.68 25.61
N GLU A 50 20.19 -5.13 26.83
CA GLU A 50 21.05 -5.49 27.95
C GLU A 50 21.04 -7.00 28.20
N PRO A 51 22.18 -7.62 28.56
CA PRO A 51 22.26 -9.06 28.84
C PRO A 51 21.26 -9.54 29.91
N SER A 52 20.93 -8.69 30.87
CA SER A 52 19.92 -8.89 31.91
C SER A 52 18.51 -9.08 31.31
N TYR A 53 18.14 -8.26 30.36
CA TYR A 53 16.84 -8.32 29.65
C TYR A 53 16.70 -9.60 28.81
N LEU A 54 17.74 -9.94 28.05
CA LEU A 54 17.77 -11.18 27.25
C LEU A 54 17.66 -12.44 28.13
N ARG A 55 18.24 -12.42 29.34
CA ARG A 55 18.11 -13.54 30.27
C ARG A 55 16.67 -13.71 30.74
N VAL A 56 16.01 -12.64 31.15
CA VAL A 56 14.60 -12.66 31.58
C VAL A 56 13.68 -13.16 30.47
N LEU A 57 13.92 -12.73 29.24
CA LEU A 57 13.17 -13.17 28.06
C LEU A 57 13.34 -14.66 27.77
N ARG A 58 14.58 -15.17 27.85
CA ARG A 58 14.86 -16.61 27.69
C ARG A 58 14.20 -17.47 28.77
N GLU A 59 14.21 -16.99 30.00
CA GLU A 59 13.55 -17.70 31.11
C GLU A 59 12.03 -17.74 30.94
N ARG A 60 11.42 -16.64 30.53
CA ARG A 60 9.98 -16.59 30.21
C ARG A 60 9.61 -17.50 29.05
N PHE A 61 10.35 -17.43 27.95
CA PHE A 61 10.16 -18.32 26.82
C PHE A 61 10.17 -19.78 27.24
N ARG A 62 11.18 -20.17 28.00
CA ARG A 62 11.29 -21.55 28.51
C ARG A 62 10.12 -21.93 29.42
N ARG A 63 9.63 -21.01 30.23
CA ARG A 63 8.46 -21.23 31.09
C ARG A 63 7.20 -21.40 30.27
N GLU A 64 6.91 -20.50 29.34
CA GLU A 64 5.71 -20.55 28.52
C GLU A 64 5.73 -21.72 27.54
N ALA A 65 6.88 -22.03 26.96
CA ALA A 65 7.06 -23.21 26.11
C ALA A 65 6.80 -24.53 26.90
N ARG A 66 7.21 -24.62 28.16
CA ARG A 66 6.90 -25.78 29.00
C ARG A 66 5.41 -25.91 29.30
N VAL A 67 4.73 -24.80 29.56
CA VAL A 67 3.28 -24.79 29.81
C VAL A 67 2.54 -25.24 28.56
N ALA A 68 2.90 -24.70 27.42
CA ALA A 68 2.27 -25.05 26.15
C ALA A 68 2.60 -26.50 25.72
N ALA A 69 3.79 -27.02 26.01
CA ALA A 69 4.18 -28.41 25.75
C ALA A 69 3.45 -29.44 26.65
N ALA A 70 2.91 -29.00 27.78
CA ALA A 70 2.11 -29.86 28.66
C ALA A 70 0.65 -30.01 28.18
N LEU A 71 0.19 -29.20 27.23
CA LEU A 71 -1.17 -29.29 26.70
C LEU A 71 -1.32 -30.48 25.75
N GLN A 72 -2.28 -31.35 26.03
CA GLN A 72 -2.57 -32.55 25.22
C GLN A 72 -4.06 -32.63 24.92
N HIS A 73 -4.44 -32.07 23.78
CA HIS A 73 -5.82 -32.09 23.28
C HIS A 73 -5.82 -32.16 21.76
N ARG A 74 -6.80 -32.86 21.16
CA ARG A 74 -6.89 -33.03 19.69
C ARG A 74 -6.98 -31.70 18.92
N GLY A 75 -7.58 -30.69 19.52
CA GLY A 75 -7.74 -29.33 18.95
C GLY A 75 -6.60 -28.36 19.28
N ILE A 76 -5.44 -28.85 19.74
CA ILE A 76 -4.28 -28.05 20.10
C ILE A 76 -3.05 -28.59 19.39
N THR A 77 -2.21 -27.70 18.86
CA THR A 77 -0.94 -28.07 18.24
C THR A 77 0.04 -28.63 19.28
N VAL A 78 0.54 -29.82 19.05
CA VAL A 78 1.48 -30.50 19.97
C VAL A 78 2.87 -29.88 19.80
N ILE A 79 3.45 -29.47 20.96
CA ILE A 79 4.84 -29.00 21.00
C ILE A 79 5.73 -30.18 21.38
N HIS A 80 6.72 -30.48 20.55
CA HIS A 80 7.63 -31.59 20.71
C HIS A 80 8.92 -31.25 21.44
N ASP A 81 9.42 -30.03 21.20
CA ASP A 81 10.69 -29.55 21.73
C ASP A 81 10.81 -28.03 21.66
N PHE A 82 11.72 -27.46 22.41
CA PHE A 82 12.06 -26.04 22.33
C PHE A 82 13.49 -25.80 22.81
N GLY A 83 14.11 -24.75 22.32
CA GLY A 83 15.49 -24.47 22.72
C GLY A 83 16.05 -23.17 22.14
N GLU A 84 17.36 -23.11 22.18
CA GLU A 84 18.13 -22.00 21.62
C GLU A 84 19.31 -22.59 20.81
N SER A 85 19.50 -22.11 19.59
CA SER A 85 20.63 -22.45 18.71
C SER A 85 21.16 -21.18 18.06
N ASP A 86 22.48 -20.93 18.19
CA ASP A 86 23.14 -19.73 17.65
C ASP A 86 22.47 -18.41 18.06
N GLY A 87 21.95 -18.33 19.28
CA GLY A 87 21.26 -17.14 19.79
C GLY A 87 19.83 -16.96 19.27
N VAL A 88 19.30 -17.92 18.51
CA VAL A 88 17.93 -17.96 18.01
C VAL A 88 17.11 -18.92 18.87
N LEU A 89 16.03 -18.43 19.46
CA LEU A 89 15.05 -19.27 20.15
C LEU A 89 14.21 -20.01 19.11
N PHE A 90 13.93 -21.28 19.35
CA PHE A 90 13.11 -22.07 18.44
C PHE A 90 12.13 -22.97 19.21
N LEU A 91 11.04 -23.29 18.53
CA LEU A 91 9.98 -24.19 19.01
C LEU A 91 9.76 -25.25 17.93
N VAL A 92 9.75 -26.51 18.34
CA VAL A 92 9.46 -27.65 17.46
C VAL A 92 8.07 -28.17 17.76
N MET A 93 7.23 -28.27 16.74
CA MET A 93 5.85 -28.69 16.86
C MET A 93 5.47 -29.70 15.80
N GLU A 94 4.33 -30.35 15.96
CA GLU A 94 3.78 -31.21 14.92
C GLU A 94 3.60 -30.43 13.61
N LEU A 95 3.91 -31.07 12.50
CA LEU A 95 3.63 -30.51 11.18
C LEU A 95 2.18 -30.80 10.83
N LEU A 96 1.39 -29.73 10.68
CA LEU A 96 -0.02 -29.80 10.35
C LEU A 96 -0.24 -29.81 8.84
N ASP A 97 -1.09 -30.71 8.37
CA ASP A 97 -1.51 -30.77 6.97
C ASP A 97 -2.91 -30.16 6.83
N GLY A 98 -2.96 -28.90 6.43
CA GLY A 98 -4.19 -28.13 6.36
C GLY A 98 -3.93 -26.68 6.05
N ARG A 99 -4.96 -25.84 6.25
CA ARG A 99 -4.90 -24.39 6.03
C ARG A 99 -5.37 -23.64 7.27
N ASN A 100 -4.81 -22.46 7.51
CA ASN A 100 -5.34 -21.58 8.53
C ASN A 100 -6.62 -20.87 8.04
N LEU A 101 -7.42 -20.35 8.96
CA LEU A 101 -8.70 -19.76 8.62
C LEU A 101 -8.56 -18.46 7.80
N SER A 102 -7.43 -17.71 7.91
CA SER A 102 -7.16 -16.57 7.05
C SER A 102 -6.99 -17.01 5.58
N GLU A 103 -6.21 -18.07 5.34
CA GLU A 103 -6.03 -18.64 3.99
C GLU A 103 -7.35 -19.16 3.42
N LEU A 104 -8.22 -19.74 4.26
CA LEU A 104 -9.54 -20.17 3.81
C LEU A 104 -10.45 -19.00 3.42
N LEU A 105 -10.40 -17.89 4.13
CA LEU A 105 -11.12 -16.66 3.78
C LEU A 105 -10.57 -15.99 2.53
N GLU A 106 -9.25 -15.98 2.34
CA GLU A 106 -8.60 -15.48 1.13
C GLU A 106 -9.00 -16.30 -0.11
N ASP A 107 -9.06 -17.64 -0.02
CA ASP A 107 -9.48 -18.51 -1.11
C ASP A 107 -10.92 -18.26 -1.56
N THR A 108 -11.78 -17.91 -0.61
CA THR A 108 -13.18 -17.53 -0.91
C THR A 108 -13.31 -16.09 -1.39
N CYS A 109 -12.20 -15.38 -1.62
CA CYS A 109 -12.18 -13.95 -2.00
C CYS A 109 -12.97 -13.07 -1.01
N GLY A 110 -12.89 -13.37 0.28
CA GLY A 110 -13.64 -12.66 1.32
C GLY A 110 -15.13 -13.04 1.39
N HIS A 111 -15.57 -14.07 0.69
CA HIS A 111 -16.94 -14.57 0.85
C HIS A 111 -17.06 -15.40 2.14
N PRO A 112 -18.20 -15.28 2.84
CA PRO A 112 -18.44 -16.03 4.08
C PRO A 112 -18.40 -17.55 3.86
N LEU A 113 -17.93 -18.29 4.87
CA LEU A 113 -17.94 -19.75 4.83
C LEU A 113 -19.38 -20.31 4.92
N ALA A 114 -19.58 -21.55 4.52
CA ALA A 114 -20.89 -22.21 4.69
C ALA A 114 -21.24 -22.35 6.19
N VAL A 115 -22.51 -22.15 6.54
CA VAL A 115 -22.97 -22.20 7.94
C VAL A 115 -22.57 -23.48 8.66
N PRO A 116 -22.70 -24.69 8.06
CA PRO A 116 -22.26 -25.91 8.69
C PRO A 116 -20.76 -25.94 9.03
N ASP A 117 -19.91 -25.41 8.13
CA ASP A 117 -18.46 -25.32 8.36
C ASP A 117 -18.12 -24.39 9.52
N ILE A 118 -18.83 -23.25 9.61
CA ILE A 118 -18.65 -22.29 10.71
C ILE A 118 -19.01 -22.93 12.05
N LEU A 119 -20.13 -23.64 12.11
CA LEU A 119 -20.57 -24.32 13.34
C LEU A 119 -19.59 -25.44 13.77
N GLU A 120 -19.09 -26.22 12.82
CA GLU A 120 -18.10 -27.26 13.06
C GLU A 120 -16.78 -26.68 13.60
N ILE A 121 -16.30 -25.57 13.00
CA ILE A 121 -15.10 -24.84 13.46
C ILE A 121 -15.35 -24.28 14.87
N ALA A 122 -16.49 -23.63 15.10
CA ALA A 122 -16.84 -23.02 16.38
C ALA A 122 -16.88 -24.05 17.51
N GLU A 123 -17.51 -25.21 17.29
CA GLU A 123 -17.57 -26.30 18.24
C GLU A 123 -16.18 -26.81 18.63
N GLN A 124 -15.34 -27.10 17.63
CA GLN A 124 -14.00 -27.65 17.88
C GLN A 124 -13.08 -26.65 18.58
N VAL A 125 -13.13 -25.36 18.20
CA VAL A 125 -12.34 -24.31 18.86
C VAL A 125 -12.83 -24.09 20.29
N ALA A 126 -14.14 -24.05 20.53
CA ALA A 126 -14.69 -23.93 21.88
C ALA A 126 -14.27 -25.08 22.78
N ALA A 127 -14.31 -26.34 22.30
CA ALA A 127 -13.83 -27.50 23.01
C ALA A 127 -12.33 -27.42 23.37
N ALA A 128 -11.50 -26.95 22.43
CA ALA A 128 -10.07 -26.74 22.66
C ALA A 128 -9.80 -25.66 23.71
N LEU A 129 -10.53 -24.52 23.63
CA LEU A 129 -10.43 -23.43 24.62
C LEU A 129 -10.90 -23.90 26.01
N ALA A 130 -11.99 -24.67 26.10
CA ALA A 130 -12.47 -25.21 27.37
C ALA A 130 -11.38 -26.07 28.06
N TYR A 131 -10.67 -26.90 27.31
CA TYR A 131 -9.55 -27.65 27.83
C TYR A 131 -8.40 -26.75 28.30
N THR A 132 -7.94 -25.77 27.48
CA THR A 132 -6.81 -24.91 27.85
C THR A 132 -7.12 -24.04 29.06
N HIS A 133 -8.33 -23.45 29.10
CA HIS A 133 -8.78 -22.64 30.22
C HIS A 133 -8.88 -23.48 31.52
N GLY A 134 -9.33 -24.74 31.42
CA GLY A 134 -9.33 -25.69 32.53
C GLY A 134 -7.91 -26.04 33.07
N GLN A 135 -6.87 -25.87 32.24
CA GLN A 135 -5.47 -25.98 32.63
C GLN A 135 -4.86 -24.62 33.08
N GLY A 136 -5.65 -23.58 33.19
CA GLY A 136 -5.22 -22.23 33.57
C GLY A 136 -4.42 -21.49 32.47
N VAL A 137 -4.53 -21.93 31.20
CA VAL A 137 -3.80 -21.33 30.07
C VAL A 137 -4.76 -20.51 29.22
N VAL A 138 -4.45 -19.24 29.04
CA VAL A 138 -5.17 -18.28 28.18
C VAL A 138 -4.33 -18.04 26.93
N HIS A 139 -4.97 -18.08 25.75
CA HIS A 139 -4.27 -17.97 24.45
C HIS A 139 -3.79 -16.54 24.16
N ARG A 140 -4.64 -15.53 24.42
CA ARG A 140 -4.37 -14.08 24.31
C ARG A 140 -4.10 -13.51 22.92
N ASP A 141 -4.00 -14.31 21.87
CA ASP A 141 -3.77 -13.89 20.47
C ASP A 141 -4.56 -14.80 19.51
N LEU A 142 -5.81 -15.11 19.85
CA LEU A 142 -6.68 -15.93 18.98
C LEU A 142 -7.13 -15.09 17.79
N LYS A 143 -6.87 -15.63 16.58
CA LYS A 143 -7.21 -14.99 15.30
C LYS A 143 -7.25 -16.04 14.19
N PRO A 144 -7.81 -15.76 13.00
CA PRO A 144 -7.91 -16.74 11.92
C PRO A 144 -6.58 -17.38 11.53
N ALA A 145 -5.48 -16.61 11.49
CA ALA A 145 -4.14 -17.12 11.19
C ALA A 145 -3.59 -18.13 12.20
N ASN A 146 -4.13 -18.17 13.42
CA ASN A 146 -3.71 -19.05 14.51
C ASN A 146 -4.68 -20.24 14.72
N VAL A 147 -5.62 -20.46 13.82
CA VAL A 147 -6.54 -21.61 13.82
C VAL A 147 -6.43 -22.32 12.48
N MET A 148 -6.07 -23.59 12.49
CA MET A 148 -5.91 -24.41 11.28
C MET A 148 -7.04 -25.41 11.14
N ARG A 149 -7.63 -25.51 9.96
CA ARG A 149 -8.51 -26.61 9.54
C ARG A 149 -7.67 -27.61 8.74
N LEU A 150 -7.56 -28.81 9.24
CA LEU A 150 -6.79 -29.89 8.63
C LEU A 150 -7.56 -30.56 7.51
N THR A 151 -6.86 -31.32 6.69
CA THR A 151 -7.43 -32.06 5.54
C THR A 151 -8.45 -33.13 5.96
N ASP A 152 -8.40 -33.63 7.19
CA ASP A 152 -9.37 -34.55 7.77
C ASP A 152 -10.60 -33.87 8.38
N GLY A 153 -10.68 -32.54 8.32
CA GLY A 153 -11.76 -31.73 8.88
C GLY A 153 -11.55 -31.35 10.36
N SER A 154 -10.52 -31.87 11.02
CA SER A 154 -10.23 -31.45 12.40
C SER A 154 -9.68 -30.03 12.45
N VAL A 155 -9.93 -29.33 13.56
CA VAL A 155 -9.48 -27.96 13.78
C VAL A 155 -8.48 -27.93 14.93
N LYS A 156 -7.37 -27.19 14.72
CA LYS A 156 -6.33 -27.03 15.76
C LYS A 156 -5.99 -25.58 16.00
N ILE A 157 -5.90 -25.19 17.26
CA ILE A 157 -5.37 -23.90 17.69
C ILE A 157 -3.84 -23.98 17.73
N CYS A 158 -3.19 -22.98 17.13
CA CYS A 158 -1.74 -22.85 17.03
C CYS A 158 -1.27 -21.59 17.77
N ASP A 159 0.02 -21.53 18.07
CA ASP A 159 0.70 -20.31 18.55
C ASP A 159 0.14 -19.73 19.86
N PHE A 160 -0.04 -20.57 20.88
CA PHE A 160 -0.31 -20.09 22.24
C PHE A 160 0.70 -19.03 22.66
N GLY A 161 0.23 -17.85 22.99
CA GLY A 161 0.87 -16.59 23.43
C GLY A 161 2.36 -16.50 23.82
N ILE A 162 3.17 -17.49 23.44
CA ILE A 162 4.63 -17.57 23.72
C ILE A 162 5.37 -16.34 23.17
N ALA A 163 4.76 -15.62 22.29
CA ALA A 163 5.36 -14.50 21.59
C ALA A 163 5.20 -13.13 22.27
N ARG A 164 4.36 -13.01 23.31
CA ARG A 164 4.20 -11.77 24.10
C ARG A 164 5.20 -11.61 25.24
N LEU A 165 6.35 -12.25 25.12
CA LEU A 165 7.46 -12.24 26.09
C LEU A 165 8.00 -10.83 26.44
N GLY A 166 7.76 -9.82 25.59
CA GLY A 166 8.18 -8.42 25.83
C GLY A 166 7.21 -7.60 26.69
N ASP A 167 5.98 -8.07 26.91
CA ASP A 167 4.86 -7.22 27.33
C ASP A 167 4.64 -7.04 28.82
N SER A 168 5.37 -7.75 29.67
CA SER A 168 5.06 -7.83 31.11
C SER A 168 6.08 -7.18 32.04
N ILE A 169 6.97 -6.33 31.54
CA ILE A 169 7.88 -5.56 32.40
C ILE A 169 7.48 -4.09 32.36
N GLY A 170 6.68 -3.69 33.32
CA GLY A 170 6.26 -2.32 33.57
C GLY A 170 4.85 -2.03 33.08
N TYR A 171 4.02 -1.62 34.00
CA TYR A 171 2.67 -1.10 33.82
C TYR A 171 2.64 -0.01 32.74
N SER A 172 2.31 -0.37 31.51
CA SER A 172 2.01 0.62 30.46
C SER A 172 0.80 0.13 29.69
N SER A 173 -0.23 0.94 29.66
CA SER A 173 -1.45 0.71 28.89
C SER A 173 -1.16 0.45 27.41
N VAL A 174 -2.04 -0.23 26.70
CA VAL A 174 -1.93 -0.50 25.25
C VAL A 174 -1.68 0.80 24.46
N SER A 175 -2.17 1.94 24.94
CA SER A 175 -1.90 3.27 24.38
C SER A 175 -0.41 3.63 24.36
N SER A 176 0.36 3.28 25.40
CA SER A 176 1.82 3.51 25.40
C SER A 176 2.59 2.50 24.53
N ARG A 177 2.00 1.33 24.24
CA ARG A 177 2.58 0.30 23.33
C ARG A 177 2.38 0.64 21.86
N LEU A 178 1.31 1.33 21.52
CA LEU A 178 1.03 1.83 20.17
C LEU A 178 1.93 3.03 19.79
N THR A 179 2.47 3.74 20.78
CA THR A 179 3.29 4.94 20.57
C THR A 179 4.78 4.74 20.79
N GLY A 180 5.18 3.70 21.52
CA GLY A 180 6.55 3.54 22.03
C GLY A 180 7.60 2.99 21.06
N THR A 181 7.27 2.12 20.12
CA THR A 181 8.26 1.48 19.23
C THR A 181 7.77 1.19 17.83
N GLY A 182 6.55 1.58 17.44
CA GLY A 182 6.03 1.34 16.09
C GLY A 182 5.82 -0.14 15.74
N ILE A 183 5.78 -1.02 16.72
CA ILE A 183 5.44 -2.42 16.54
C ILE A 183 4.09 -2.64 17.23
N ALA A 184 3.00 -2.48 16.48
CA ALA A 184 1.76 -3.13 16.82
C ALA A 184 2.03 -4.63 16.71
N MET A 185 2.37 -5.26 17.83
CA MET A 185 2.58 -6.69 17.90
C MET A 185 1.21 -7.37 17.99
N GLY A 186 0.54 -7.57 16.84
CA GLY A 186 -0.77 -8.20 16.71
C GLY A 186 -1.71 -7.39 15.80
N THR A 187 -2.61 -8.08 15.14
CA THR A 187 -3.69 -7.49 14.34
C THR A 187 -4.75 -6.98 15.31
N PRO A 188 -5.09 -5.68 15.37
CA PRO A 188 -6.00 -5.12 16.38
C PRO A 188 -7.44 -5.64 16.27
N HIS A 189 -7.82 -6.23 15.13
CA HIS A 189 -9.17 -6.68 14.79
C HIS A 189 -9.75 -7.80 15.68
N TYR A 190 -8.93 -8.42 16.55
CA TYR A 190 -9.35 -9.52 17.41
C TYR A 190 -9.03 -9.26 18.89
N MET A 191 -8.57 -8.04 19.24
CA MET A 191 -8.23 -7.69 20.61
C MET A 191 -9.50 -7.46 21.44
N SER A 192 -9.52 -8.01 22.66
CA SER A 192 -10.62 -7.75 23.60
C SER A 192 -10.53 -6.34 24.20
N PRO A 193 -11.69 -5.76 24.64
CA PRO A 193 -11.74 -4.45 25.30
C PRO A 193 -10.79 -4.31 26.47
N GLU A 194 -10.68 -5.34 27.31
CA GLU A 194 -9.78 -5.38 28.47
C GLU A 194 -8.30 -5.43 28.07
N GLN A 195 -7.95 -6.10 26.97
CA GLN A 195 -6.58 -6.05 26.42
C GLN A 195 -6.22 -4.64 25.94
N ILE A 196 -7.17 -3.93 25.34
CA ILE A 196 -7.01 -2.57 24.86
C ILE A 196 -6.92 -1.59 26.03
N GLY A 197 -7.77 -1.76 27.04
CA GLY A 197 -7.83 -0.92 28.23
C GLY A 197 -6.69 -1.16 29.24
N GLY A 198 -5.91 -2.24 29.07
CA GLY A 198 -4.86 -2.62 30.02
C GLY A 198 -5.38 -3.20 31.33
N ALA A 199 -6.64 -3.64 31.36
CA ALA A 199 -7.24 -4.34 32.50
C ALA A 199 -6.68 -5.79 32.61
N PRO A 200 -6.89 -6.48 33.73
CA PRO A 200 -6.49 -7.88 33.86
C PRO A 200 -7.17 -8.74 32.78
N VAL A 201 -6.34 -9.52 32.07
CA VAL A 201 -6.77 -10.40 30.97
C VAL A 201 -6.95 -11.81 31.51
N ASP A 202 -8.17 -12.33 31.42
CA ASP A 202 -8.52 -13.72 31.78
C ASP A 202 -8.95 -14.55 30.55
N HIS A 203 -9.51 -15.73 30.77
CA HIS A 203 -9.97 -16.64 29.70
C HIS A 203 -11.13 -16.06 28.85
N ARG A 204 -11.90 -15.09 29.34
CA ARG A 204 -12.99 -14.45 28.63
C ARG A 204 -12.49 -13.52 27.51
N SER A 205 -11.21 -13.13 27.56
CA SER A 205 -10.58 -12.43 26.44
C SER A 205 -10.45 -13.30 25.19
N ASP A 206 -10.16 -14.61 25.35
CA ASP A 206 -10.14 -15.55 24.24
C ASP A 206 -11.54 -15.78 23.66
N LEU A 207 -12.58 -15.76 24.52
CA LEU A 207 -13.98 -15.85 24.08
C LEU A 207 -14.38 -14.64 23.20
N TYR A 208 -13.96 -13.44 23.57
CA TYR A 208 -14.17 -12.26 22.75
C TYR A 208 -13.46 -12.38 21.40
N SER A 209 -12.18 -12.80 21.43
CA SER A 209 -11.40 -13.00 20.20
C SER A 209 -12.03 -14.07 19.30
N LEU A 210 -12.57 -15.14 19.88
CA LEU A 210 -13.34 -16.15 19.15
C LEU A 210 -14.60 -15.53 18.52
N GLY A 211 -15.31 -14.66 19.25
CA GLY A 211 -16.45 -13.91 18.73
C GLY A 211 -16.09 -13.11 17.47
N CYS A 212 -14.93 -12.45 17.46
CA CYS A 212 -14.43 -11.74 16.28
C CYS A 212 -14.13 -12.69 15.11
N VAL A 213 -13.48 -13.83 15.37
CA VAL A 213 -13.20 -14.87 14.36
C VAL A 213 -14.50 -15.40 13.76
N LEU A 214 -15.47 -15.79 14.58
CA LEU A 214 -16.76 -16.32 14.11
C LEU A 214 -17.57 -15.29 13.33
N TYR A 215 -17.50 -14.04 13.74
CA TYR A 215 -18.13 -12.92 13.01
C TYR A 215 -17.55 -12.83 11.59
N GLU A 216 -16.23 -12.83 11.47
CA GLU A 216 -15.54 -12.74 10.18
C GLU A 216 -15.81 -13.96 9.29
N LEU A 217 -15.77 -15.18 9.82
CA LEU A 217 -16.13 -16.39 9.08
C LEU A 217 -17.57 -16.33 8.54
N ALA A 218 -18.47 -15.69 9.28
CA ALA A 218 -19.88 -15.60 8.96
C ALA A 218 -20.23 -14.45 8.00
N THR A 219 -19.46 -13.37 7.98
CA THR A 219 -19.76 -12.16 7.20
C THR A 219 -18.73 -11.85 6.12
N GLY A 220 -17.53 -12.45 6.20
CA GLY A 220 -16.39 -12.17 5.31
C GLY A 220 -15.52 -11.00 5.77
N ALA A 221 -15.87 -10.32 6.86
CA ALA A 221 -15.10 -9.21 7.41
C ALA A 221 -15.15 -9.22 8.94
N PRO A 222 -14.12 -8.74 9.66
CA PRO A 222 -14.14 -8.64 11.12
C PRO A 222 -15.21 -7.66 11.61
N PRO A 223 -15.65 -7.74 12.90
CA PRO A 223 -16.74 -6.91 13.41
C PRO A 223 -16.46 -5.41 13.37
N PHE A 224 -15.19 -5.03 13.36
CA PHE A 224 -14.72 -3.66 13.26
C PHE A 224 -13.61 -3.61 12.22
N ASP A 225 -14.00 -3.45 10.96
CA ASP A 225 -13.10 -3.28 9.82
C ASP A 225 -13.08 -1.81 9.43
N MET A 226 -12.07 -1.10 9.91
CA MET A 226 -11.89 0.32 9.70
C MET A 226 -10.48 0.60 9.23
N ASP A 227 -10.34 1.64 8.40
CA ASP A 227 -9.07 2.03 7.78
C ASP A 227 -7.97 2.45 8.77
N ASP A 228 -8.33 2.76 10.00
CA ASP A 228 -7.41 3.17 11.06
C ASP A 228 -7.39 2.16 12.21
N ALA A 229 -6.20 1.64 12.54
CA ALA A 229 -6.01 0.69 13.63
C ALA A 229 -6.54 1.22 14.98
N TRP A 230 -6.47 2.54 15.21
CA TRP A 230 -7.03 3.14 16.40
C TRP A 230 -8.56 3.13 16.36
N ALA A 231 -9.17 3.42 15.22
CA ALA A 231 -10.62 3.32 15.05
C ALA A 231 -11.11 1.88 15.29
N VAL A 232 -10.35 0.87 14.87
CA VAL A 232 -10.60 -0.55 15.18
C VAL A 232 -10.59 -0.78 16.69
N LEU A 233 -9.57 -0.28 17.41
CA LEU A 233 -9.46 -0.42 18.87
C LEU A 233 -10.62 0.28 19.60
N VAL A 234 -11.01 1.48 19.16
CA VAL A 234 -12.19 2.19 19.69
C VAL A 234 -13.47 1.42 19.39
N GLY A 235 -13.58 0.82 18.20
CA GLY A 235 -14.68 -0.10 17.85
C GLY A 235 -14.80 -1.26 18.80
N HIS A 236 -13.69 -1.92 19.10
CA HIS A 236 -13.64 -3.02 20.07
C HIS A 236 -14.01 -2.57 21.48
N ARG A 237 -13.60 -1.39 21.90
CA ARG A 237 -13.85 -0.89 23.26
C ARG A 237 -15.25 -0.35 23.44
N ASP A 238 -15.75 0.48 22.49
CA ASP A 238 -16.88 1.36 22.74
C ASP A 238 -18.08 1.17 21.77
N THR A 239 -17.89 0.43 20.65
CA THR A 239 -18.92 0.35 19.61
C THR A 239 -19.59 -1.04 19.61
N ALA A 240 -20.92 -1.10 19.65
CA ALA A 240 -21.63 -2.37 19.47
C ALA A 240 -21.39 -2.91 18.04
N PRO A 241 -21.12 -4.22 17.87
CA PRO A 241 -21.00 -4.82 16.55
C PRO A 241 -22.33 -4.76 15.80
N VAL A 242 -22.28 -4.69 14.49
CA VAL A 242 -23.49 -4.80 13.65
C VAL A 242 -23.98 -6.25 13.73
N PRO A 243 -25.29 -6.50 13.93
CA PRO A 243 -25.82 -7.86 13.96
C PRO A 243 -25.50 -8.61 12.66
N LEU A 244 -25.05 -9.88 12.77
CA LEU A 244 -24.60 -10.68 11.64
C LEU A 244 -25.67 -10.86 10.56
N ARG A 245 -26.94 -11.03 10.98
CA ARG A 245 -28.09 -11.22 10.08
C ARG A 245 -28.43 -9.97 9.28
N THR A 246 -27.87 -8.82 9.64
CA THR A 246 -27.95 -7.61 8.79
C THR A 246 -27.13 -7.82 7.50
N HIS A 247 -26.02 -8.55 7.57
CA HIS A 247 -25.18 -8.88 6.42
C HIS A 247 -25.60 -10.19 5.76
N ARG A 248 -26.09 -11.14 6.58
CA ARG A 248 -26.41 -12.51 6.16
C ARG A 248 -27.66 -13.04 6.83
N PRO A 249 -28.86 -12.73 6.28
CA PRO A 249 -30.16 -13.06 6.91
C PRO A 249 -30.41 -14.53 7.13
N GLU A 250 -29.75 -15.44 6.40
CA GLU A 250 -29.94 -16.88 6.50
C GLU A 250 -29.23 -17.51 7.71
N LEU A 251 -28.43 -16.77 8.46
CA LEU A 251 -27.77 -17.25 9.68
C LEU A 251 -28.81 -17.62 10.74
N PRO A 252 -28.61 -18.72 11.48
CA PRO A 252 -29.49 -19.05 12.63
C PRO A 252 -29.47 -17.94 13.66
N GLU A 253 -30.64 -17.50 14.13
CA GLU A 253 -30.75 -16.46 15.17
C GLU A 253 -30.00 -16.84 16.45
N ALA A 254 -30.03 -18.12 16.83
CA ALA A 254 -29.32 -18.59 18.02
C ALA A 254 -27.78 -18.51 17.84
N PHE A 255 -27.25 -18.68 16.62
CA PHE A 255 -25.83 -18.47 16.34
C PHE A 255 -25.45 -17.00 16.40
N GLU A 256 -26.23 -16.11 15.81
CA GLU A 256 -26.05 -14.66 15.92
C GLU A 256 -25.99 -14.22 17.40
N ARG A 257 -26.92 -14.70 18.22
CA ARG A 257 -26.97 -14.39 19.63
C ARG A 257 -25.70 -14.83 20.37
N ILE A 258 -25.21 -16.03 20.10
CA ILE A 258 -23.95 -16.53 20.68
C ILE A 258 -22.78 -15.60 20.28
N VAL A 259 -22.65 -15.24 19.00
CA VAL A 259 -21.55 -14.38 18.56
C VAL A 259 -21.66 -12.97 19.17
N LEU A 260 -22.84 -12.44 19.31
CA LEU A 260 -23.05 -11.13 19.97
C LEU A 260 -22.76 -11.16 21.46
N ASP A 261 -23.14 -12.27 22.17
CA ASP A 261 -22.80 -12.49 23.58
C ASP A 261 -21.27 -12.55 23.75
N LEU A 262 -20.54 -13.22 22.85
CA LEU A 262 -19.08 -13.25 22.86
C LEU A 262 -18.45 -11.89 22.65
N LEU A 263 -19.08 -11.02 21.86
CA LEU A 263 -18.62 -9.66 21.55
C LEU A 263 -19.09 -8.61 22.55
N ALA A 264 -19.69 -9.01 23.69
CA ALA A 264 -20.04 -8.11 24.78
C ALA A 264 -18.78 -7.39 25.30
N LYS A 265 -18.94 -6.09 25.60
CA LYS A 265 -17.81 -5.23 26.01
C LYS A 265 -17.35 -5.53 27.43
N ASP A 266 -18.29 -5.77 28.32
CA ASP A 266 -18.02 -6.21 29.68
C ASP A 266 -17.73 -7.73 29.67
N PRO A 267 -16.59 -8.20 30.18
CA PRO A 267 -16.31 -9.62 30.30
C PRO A 267 -17.36 -10.41 31.10
N GLU A 268 -18.06 -9.76 32.05
CA GLU A 268 -19.09 -10.41 32.87
C GLU A 268 -20.40 -10.68 32.10
N GLU A 269 -20.62 -9.99 30.98
CA GLU A 269 -21.77 -10.21 30.08
C GLU A 269 -21.52 -11.34 29.08
N ARG A 270 -20.31 -11.84 28.98
CA ARG A 270 -19.94 -12.94 28.09
C ARG A 270 -20.26 -14.30 28.75
N PRO A 271 -20.28 -15.39 27.97
CA PRO A 271 -20.35 -16.72 28.57
C PRO A 271 -19.28 -16.88 29.66
N PRO A 272 -19.59 -17.50 30.82
CA PRO A 272 -18.66 -17.58 31.94
C PRO A 272 -17.39 -18.35 31.60
N ASP A 273 -17.47 -19.34 30.72
CA ASP A 273 -16.34 -20.11 30.24
C ASP A 273 -16.58 -20.74 28.84
N ALA A 274 -15.54 -21.33 28.28
CA ALA A 274 -15.61 -21.99 26.99
C ALA A 274 -16.39 -23.31 27.01
N ALA A 275 -16.56 -23.95 28.19
CA ALA A 275 -17.34 -25.19 28.31
C ALA A 275 -18.83 -24.89 28.14
N GLU A 276 -19.35 -23.79 28.73
CA GLU A 276 -20.71 -23.34 28.49
C GLU A 276 -20.93 -22.94 27.05
N LEU A 277 -19.98 -22.20 26.46
CA LEU A 277 -20.05 -21.87 25.02
C LEU A 277 -20.14 -23.13 24.15
N HIS A 278 -19.29 -24.13 24.43
CA HIS A 278 -19.30 -25.40 23.71
C HIS A 278 -20.66 -26.12 23.85
N ALA A 279 -21.22 -26.12 25.03
CA ALA A 279 -22.56 -26.70 25.29
C ALA A 279 -23.66 -25.97 24.51
N ARG A 280 -23.60 -24.63 24.42
CA ARG A 280 -24.54 -23.83 23.62
C ARG A 280 -24.42 -24.13 22.12
N LEU A 281 -23.20 -24.32 21.61
CA LEU A 281 -22.95 -24.63 20.19
C LEU A 281 -23.47 -26.03 19.82
N LEU A 282 -23.31 -27.02 20.69
CA LEU A 282 -23.84 -28.39 20.47
C LEU A 282 -25.36 -28.45 20.29
N VAL A 283 -26.10 -27.51 20.84
CA VAL A 283 -27.57 -27.43 20.72
C VAL A 283 -28.01 -26.84 19.37
N LEU A 284 -27.07 -26.19 18.63
CA LEU A 284 -27.35 -25.55 17.34
C LEU A 284 -27.32 -26.51 16.14
N GLU A 285 -27.47 -27.81 16.33
CA GLU A 285 -27.42 -28.76 15.20
C GLU A 285 -28.32 -28.32 14.04
N PRO A 286 -27.80 -28.27 12.79
CA PRO A 286 -28.64 -28.11 11.63
C PRO A 286 -29.52 -29.38 11.47
N PRO A 287 -30.83 -29.23 11.15
CA PRO A 287 -31.68 -30.39 10.86
C PRO A 287 -31.12 -31.12 9.65
N GLY A 288 -30.49 -32.30 9.84
CA GLY A 288 -30.02 -33.15 8.74
C GLY A 288 -28.75 -33.97 8.94
N ARG A 289 -28.15 -34.00 10.10
CA ARG A 289 -26.98 -34.86 10.33
C ARG A 289 -27.44 -36.34 10.59
N LEU A 290 -27.79 -37.05 9.52
CA LEU A 290 -27.82 -38.51 9.54
C LEU A 290 -26.37 -39.01 9.68
N ALA A 291 -26.13 -39.78 10.71
CA ALA A 291 -24.83 -40.39 11.04
C ALA A 291 -24.23 -41.03 9.77
N ARG A 292 -23.08 -40.52 9.33
CA ARG A 292 -22.28 -41.23 8.34
C ARG A 292 -21.68 -42.48 9.01
N PRO A 293 -21.95 -43.70 8.46
CA PRO A 293 -21.33 -44.89 8.97
C PRO A 293 -19.81 -44.83 8.71
N VAL A 294 -19.07 -45.13 9.75
CA VAL A 294 -17.61 -45.30 9.70
C VAL A 294 -17.32 -46.57 8.90
N THR A 295 -16.98 -46.40 7.64
CA THR A 295 -16.52 -47.52 6.79
C THR A 295 -15.01 -47.61 6.94
N VAL A 296 -14.58 -48.60 7.75
CA VAL A 296 -13.19 -49.01 7.86
C VAL A 296 -12.81 -49.74 6.56
N HIS A 297 -12.17 -49.09 5.62
CA HIS A 297 -11.50 -49.78 4.53
C HIS A 297 -10.00 -49.93 4.81
N ARG A 298 -9.66 -51.15 5.27
CA ARG A 298 -8.32 -51.69 5.15
C ARG A 298 -8.07 -52.11 3.72
N THR A 299 -7.13 -51.48 3.04
CA THR A 299 -6.54 -52.03 1.81
C THR A 299 -5.03 -51.76 1.80
N PRO A 300 -4.19 -52.78 1.53
CA PRO A 300 -2.75 -52.64 1.62
C PRO A 300 -2.14 -51.90 0.41
N PRO A 301 -0.94 -51.34 0.54
CA PRO A 301 -0.35 -50.52 -0.53
C PRO A 301 0.18 -51.36 -1.67
N ARG A 302 -0.26 -51.08 -2.88
CA ARG A 302 0.38 -51.50 -4.11
C ARG A 302 1.28 -50.39 -4.63
N LEU A 303 2.56 -50.73 -4.85
CA LEU A 303 3.54 -49.92 -5.56
C LEU A 303 3.16 -49.80 -7.04
N PRO A 304 3.18 -48.63 -7.65
CA PRO A 304 3.12 -48.51 -9.10
C PRO A 304 4.52 -48.46 -9.70
N SER A 305 4.71 -49.28 -10.71
CA SER A 305 5.87 -49.40 -11.58
C SER A 305 6.10 -48.15 -12.42
N VAL A 306 7.36 -47.77 -12.54
CA VAL A 306 7.90 -46.69 -13.35
C VAL A 306 7.72 -47.02 -14.85
N ARG A 307 7.10 -46.15 -15.62
CA ARG A 307 7.47 -45.72 -16.99
C ARG A 307 6.52 -44.67 -17.51
N ALA A 308 6.91 -43.41 -17.52
CA ALA A 308 6.49 -42.43 -18.50
C ALA A 308 7.55 -41.34 -18.63
N SER A 309 7.98 -41.12 -19.84
CA SER A 309 8.99 -40.15 -20.28
C SER A 309 8.58 -38.72 -19.91
N VAL A 310 9.39 -38.09 -19.08
CA VAL A 310 9.28 -36.68 -18.72
C VAL A 310 9.77 -35.83 -19.89
N ARG A 311 8.85 -35.17 -20.60
CA ARG A 311 9.18 -33.96 -21.35
C ARG A 311 9.38 -32.85 -20.32
N LEU A 312 10.57 -32.31 -20.26
CA LEU A 312 10.86 -31.09 -19.51
C LEU A 312 10.00 -29.95 -20.06
N PRO A 313 9.20 -29.28 -19.26
CA PRO A 313 8.55 -28.07 -19.72
C PRO A 313 9.58 -26.96 -19.90
N GLU A 314 9.46 -26.23 -21.01
CA GLU A 314 10.19 -24.99 -21.24
C GLU A 314 10.05 -24.05 -20.03
N PRO A 315 11.08 -23.27 -19.69
CA PRO A 315 11.04 -22.37 -18.55
C PRO A 315 9.92 -21.34 -18.75
N ARG A 316 8.82 -21.53 -18.07
CA ARG A 316 7.76 -20.51 -17.98
C ARG A 316 8.32 -19.34 -17.22
N LEU A 317 8.40 -18.20 -17.88
CA LEU A 317 8.71 -16.93 -17.26
C LEU A 317 7.79 -16.76 -16.03
N PRO A 318 8.31 -16.26 -14.90
CA PRO A 318 7.53 -16.00 -13.70
C PRO A 318 6.27 -15.20 -14.04
N GLY A 319 5.16 -15.47 -13.36
CA GLY A 319 3.88 -14.83 -13.66
C GLY A 319 3.93 -13.30 -13.72
N TRP A 320 4.82 -12.70 -12.96
CA TRP A 320 5.10 -11.28 -12.98
C TRP A 320 5.68 -10.78 -14.32
N ALA A 321 6.41 -11.59 -15.06
CA ALA A 321 6.97 -11.22 -16.35
C ALA A 321 5.94 -11.16 -17.49
N ARG A 322 4.70 -11.61 -17.27
CA ARG A 322 3.65 -11.65 -18.29
C ARG A 322 2.80 -10.40 -18.39
N ASN A 323 2.95 -9.44 -17.51
CA ASN A 323 2.01 -8.35 -17.38
C ASN A 323 2.60 -7.00 -17.11
N MET A 324 3.76 -6.72 -17.63
CA MET A 324 4.34 -5.45 -17.35
C MET A 324 4.07 -4.51 -18.43
N ALA A 325 3.19 -3.68 -18.20
CA ALA A 325 3.00 -2.55 -19.02
C ALA A 325 3.19 -1.37 -18.13
N THR A 326 3.56 -0.38 -18.36
CA THR A 326 4.32 0.64 -17.79
C THR A 326 3.56 1.83 -17.47
N GLY A 327 3.67 2.19 -16.30
CA GLY A 327 3.16 3.38 -15.79
C GLY A 327 4.17 4.48 -15.72
N SER A 328 3.81 5.67 -15.78
CA SER A 328 4.58 6.83 -15.50
C SER A 328 4.25 7.37 -14.13
N LYS A 329 4.94 8.34 -13.68
CA LYS A 329 4.80 8.89 -12.37
C LYS A 329 3.38 9.21 -11.97
N ALA A 330 3.01 8.63 -10.87
CA ALA A 330 1.94 9.08 -10.09
C ALA A 330 2.34 10.29 -9.29
N THR A 331 1.87 11.36 -9.66
CA THR A 331 1.93 12.54 -8.83
C THR A 331 0.55 13.16 -8.83
N GLY A 332 -0.20 12.90 -7.79
CA GLY A 332 -1.46 13.57 -7.55
C GLY A 332 -2.25 12.90 -6.45
N PRO A 333 -2.95 13.65 -5.59
CA PRO A 333 -3.76 13.08 -4.54
C PRO A 333 -4.98 12.40 -5.17
N GLY A 334 -5.11 11.10 -4.99
CA GLY A 334 -6.34 10.34 -5.24
C GLY A 334 -6.87 9.80 -3.94
N PRO A 335 -8.13 9.42 -3.85
CA PRO A 335 -8.65 8.78 -2.66
C PRO A 335 -7.88 7.50 -2.39
N ARG A 336 -7.33 7.40 -1.20
CA ARG A 336 -6.61 6.25 -0.69
C ARG A 336 -7.57 5.29 -0.04
N THR A 337 -7.36 4.03 -0.26
CA THR A 337 -7.57 3.03 0.79
C THR A 337 -6.35 3.14 1.72
N PRO A 338 -6.51 3.48 2.99
CA PRO A 338 -5.41 3.56 3.93
C PRO A 338 -4.90 2.16 4.25
N LEU A 339 -3.62 1.93 4.03
CA LEU A 339 -2.88 0.91 4.76
C LEU A 339 -2.88 1.30 6.25
N PRO A 340 -2.93 0.32 7.17
CA PRO A 340 -2.93 0.61 8.61
C PRO A 340 -1.70 1.46 8.95
N PRO A 341 -1.86 2.49 9.78
CA PRO A 341 -0.77 3.36 10.11
C PRO A 341 0.28 2.62 10.92
N ASP A 342 1.38 2.27 10.26
CA ASP A 342 2.67 2.20 10.93
C ASP A 342 2.88 3.60 11.56
N PRO A 343 3.17 3.76 12.86
CA PRO A 343 3.52 5.05 13.45
C PRO A 343 4.71 5.69 12.75
N ALA A 344 5.58 4.89 12.13
CA ALA A 344 6.57 5.35 11.19
C ALA A 344 5.97 5.70 9.81
N ALA A 345 4.82 5.14 9.44
CA ALA A 345 4.06 5.55 8.26
C ALA A 345 3.29 6.84 8.50
N ALA A 346 2.79 7.08 9.70
CA ALA A 346 2.29 8.40 10.11
C ALA A 346 3.40 9.47 10.05
N LEU A 347 4.65 9.08 10.25
CA LEU A 347 5.82 9.96 10.10
C LEU A 347 6.32 10.10 8.66
N THR A 348 6.01 9.15 7.76
CA THR A 348 6.51 9.15 6.37
C THR A 348 5.39 9.04 5.32
N GLY A 349 4.20 8.59 5.69
CA GLY A 349 3.09 8.33 4.77
C GLY A 349 2.57 9.57 4.04
N ALA A 350 2.55 10.72 4.69
CA ALA A 350 2.17 12.00 4.10
C ALA A 350 3.09 12.44 2.94
N TRP A 351 4.29 11.87 2.83
CA TRP A 351 5.31 12.29 1.88
C TRP A 351 5.25 11.62 0.52
N THR A 352 4.71 10.42 0.45
CA THR A 352 4.46 9.78 -0.84
C THR A 352 3.21 10.31 -1.52
N GLU A 353 2.41 11.15 -0.83
CA GLU A 353 1.08 11.53 -1.24
C GLU A 353 0.83 13.03 -1.36
N GLY A 354 1.55 13.86 -0.62
CA GLY A 354 1.23 15.27 -0.42
C GLY A 354 1.85 16.26 -1.39
N LEU A 355 2.70 15.82 -2.31
CA LEU A 355 3.47 16.73 -3.14
C LEU A 355 3.29 16.47 -4.61
N ALA A 356 2.10 16.77 -5.09
CA ALA A 356 1.92 17.24 -6.43
C ALA A 356 2.20 18.75 -6.49
N GLY A 357 3.38 19.16 -6.12
CA GLY A 357 3.98 20.27 -6.83
C GLY A 357 4.32 19.74 -8.23
N PRO A 358 4.37 20.56 -9.28
CA PRO A 358 4.75 20.08 -10.58
C PRO A 358 6.09 19.38 -10.45
N ALA A 359 6.06 18.05 -10.47
CA ALA A 359 7.27 17.25 -10.55
C ALA A 359 7.80 17.47 -11.97
N MET A 360 8.44 18.59 -12.13
CA MET A 360 9.09 19.05 -13.36
C MET A 360 10.27 18.17 -13.74
N GLY A 361 10.40 17.00 -13.14
CA GLY A 361 11.64 16.25 -13.33
C GLY A 361 11.65 15.31 -14.51
N LEU A 362 10.57 14.67 -14.87
CA LEU A 362 10.68 13.52 -15.75
C LEU A 362 9.66 13.42 -16.87
N THR A 363 8.60 14.18 -16.86
CA THR A 363 7.64 14.19 -17.96
C THR A 363 7.91 15.27 -19.02
N GLY A 364 8.54 16.39 -18.65
CA GLY A 364 8.81 17.48 -19.56
C GLY A 364 9.91 17.18 -20.59
N VAL A 365 10.82 16.27 -20.30
CA VAL A 365 11.92 15.92 -21.23
C VAL A 365 11.51 14.80 -22.19
N TRP A 366 10.42 14.11 -21.89
CA TRP A 366 9.98 12.92 -22.63
C TRP A 366 8.96 13.19 -23.73
N THR A 367 8.40 14.36 -23.77
CA THR A 367 7.90 14.89 -25.00
C THR A 367 9.13 15.38 -25.77
N ALA A 368 9.88 14.46 -26.36
CA ALA A 368 10.47 14.82 -27.60
C ALA A 368 9.32 15.46 -28.35
N GLY A 369 9.28 16.79 -28.36
CA GLY A 369 8.28 17.52 -29.13
C GLY A 369 8.23 16.90 -30.50
N PRO A 370 7.23 17.21 -31.31
CA PRO A 370 7.05 16.66 -32.63
C PRO A 370 8.20 16.98 -33.60
N ALA A 371 9.43 17.10 -33.11
CA ALA A 371 10.62 17.20 -33.94
C ALA A 371 10.85 15.94 -34.82
N GLY A 372 10.11 14.86 -34.57
CA GLY A 372 10.08 13.70 -35.46
C GLY A 372 8.99 13.75 -36.54
N LEU A 373 8.11 14.73 -36.52
CA LEU A 373 6.98 14.83 -37.48
C LEU A 373 7.17 15.94 -38.58
N THR A 374 8.32 16.57 -38.61
CA THR A 374 8.66 17.53 -39.70
C THR A 374 9.63 16.93 -40.72
N ALA A 375 9.39 15.67 -41.12
CA ALA A 375 9.93 15.26 -42.42
C ALA A 375 8.99 15.79 -43.50
N PRO A 376 9.51 16.53 -44.56
CA PRO A 376 8.65 16.96 -45.63
C PRO A 376 8.14 15.74 -46.39
N VAL A 377 6.82 15.59 -46.43
CA VAL A 377 6.16 14.62 -47.29
C VAL A 377 6.47 15.02 -48.73
N GLN A 378 7.43 14.37 -49.37
CA GLN A 378 7.56 14.41 -50.80
C GLN A 378 6.29 13.79 -51.42
N ARG A 379 5.52 14.65 -52.12
CA ARG A 379 4.41 14.20 -52.93
C ARG A 379 4.97 13.38 -54.12
N THR A 380 4.82 12.06 -54.04
CA THR A 380 4.81 11.26 -55.25
C THR A 380 3.36 11.10 -55.71
N ALA A 381 3.05 11.72 -56.84
CA ALA A 381 1.80 11.54 -57.51
C ALA A 381 1.78 10.22 -58.27
N SER A 382 0.78 9.38 -58.00
CA SER A 382 0.06 8.59 -59.02
C SER A 382 -0.70 7.44 -58.34
N GLY A 383 -2.03 7.50 -58.37
CA GLY A 383 -2.99 6.44 -58.14
C GLY A 383 -4.38 6.90 -58.57
N PRO A 384 -5.24 6.04 -59.14
CA PRO A 384 -6.33 6.43 -60.02
C PRO A 384 -7.53 7.07 -59.30
N ALA A 385 -8.20 7.92 -60.03
CA ALA A 385 -9.40 8.64 -59.69
C ALA A 385 -10.61 7.73 -59.41
N VAL A 386 -11.31 7.96 -58.29
CA VAL A 386 -12.64 7.46 -58.00
C VAL A 386 -13.64 8.63 -58.15
N PRO A 387 -14.81 8.46 -58.78
CA PRO A 387 -15.69 9.52 -59.20
C PRO A 387 -16.44 10.19 -58.04
N ALA A 388 -16.60 11.48 -58.18
CA ALA A 388 -17.30 12.38 -57.27
C ALA A 388 -18.81 12.11 -57.27
N ALA A 389 -19.37 12.01 -56.08
CA ALA A 389 -20.81 12.14 -55.82
C ALA A 389 -21.05 13.25 -54.80
N GLY A 390 -21.79 14.27 -55.23
CA GLY A 390 -22.59 15.17 -54.43
C GLY A 390 -21.87 16.22 -53.58
N LEU A 391 -21.66 17.43 -54.16
CA LEU A 391 -21.28 18.61 -53.39
C LEU A 391 -22.50 19.23 -52.68
N PRO A 392 -22.40 19.60 -51.41
CA PRO A 392 -23.25 20.64 -50.83
C PRO A 392 -22.60 22.01 -51.02
N THR A 393 -23.44 22.92 -51.41
CA THR A 393 -23.38 24.39 -51.54
C THR A 393 -22.12 25.13 -51.12
N VAL A 394 -21.59 25.87 -52.05
CA VAL A 394 -20.53 26.84 -52.04
C VAL A 394 -20.66 27.82 -50.86
N ARG A 395 -19.71 27.72 -49.91
CA ARG A 395 -19.37 28.81 -48.99
C ARG A 395 -18.41 29.73 -49.77
N GLU A 396 -18.64 31.05 -49.73
CA GLU A 396 -17.79 32.07 -50.36
C GLU A 396 -16.31 31.74 -50.17
N ALA A 397 -15.57 31.76 -51.26
CA ALA A 397 -14.13 31.50 -51.28
C ALA A 397 -13.41 32.59 -50.48
N ALA A 398 -13.01 32.25 -49.24
CA ALA A 398 -12.12 33.12 -48.48
C ALA A 398 -10.82 33.30 -49.25
N VAL A 399 -10.42 34.56 -49.43
CA VAL A 399 -9.12 34.94 -50.03
C VAL A 399 -8.03 34.17 -49.29
N PRO A 400 -7.14 33.43 -49.97
CA PRO A 400 -6.08 32.70 -49.31
C PRO A 400 -5.22 33.67 -48.49
N PRO A 401 -4.87 33.33 -47.24
CA PRO A 401 -4.11 34.21 -46.35
C PRO A 401 -2.75 34.56 -46.99
N ALA A 402 -2.31 35.81 -46.81
CA ALA A 402 -1.06 36.28 -47.35
C ALA A 402 0.11 35.39 -46.85
N PRO A 403 1.03 34.98 -47.74
CA PRO A 403 2.17 34.13 -47.38
C PRO A 403 3.00 34.71 -46.22
N GLU A 404 3.12 36.01 -46.11
CA GLU A 404 3.82 36.74 -45.06
C GLU A 404 3.14 36.55 -43.70
N ALA A 405 1.80 36.56 -43.66
CA ALA A 405 1.04 36.32 -42.43
C ALA A 405 1.22 34.88 -41.94
N LEU A 406 1.25 33.90 -42.83
CA LEU A 406 1.53 32.49 -42.47
C LEU A 406 2.96 32.32 -41.98
N ALA A 407 3.95 32.95 -42.62
CA ALA A 407 5.35 32.92 -42.19
C ALA A 407 5.52 33.51 -40.77
N ALA A 408 4.85 34.64 -40.49
CA ALA A 408 4.86 35.25 -39.17
C ALA A 408 4.26 34.34 -38.09
N LEU A 409 3.18 33.61 -38.39
CA LEU A 409 2.58 32.65 -37.47
C LEU A 409 3.49 31.43 -37.20
N VAL A 410 4.19 30.95 -38.22
CA VAL A 410 5.21 29.90 -38.05
C VAL A 410 6.35 30.38 -37.15
N ALA A 411 6.88 31.60 -37.39
CA ALA A 411 7.94 32.15 -36.54
C ALA A 411 7.51 32.32 -35.08
N ARG A 412 6.31 32.82 -34.83
CA ARG A 412 5.75 32.95 -33.46
C ARG A 412 5.53 31.57 -32.80
N HIS A 413 5.12 30.59 -33.58
CA HIS A 413 4.98 29.23 -33.09
C HIS A 413 6.34 28.63 -32.66
N GLN A 414 7.38 28.81 -33.48
CA GLN A 414 8.74 28.39 -33.16
C GLN A 414 9.31 29.08 -31.92
N GLU A 415 9.00 30.36 -31.73
CA GLU A 415 9.38 31.11 -30.54
C GLU A 415 8.69 30.54 -29.29
N GLY A 416 7.40 30.19 -29.40
CA GLY A 416 6.70 29.49 -28.32
C GLY A 416 7.38 28.17 -27.93
N LEU A 417 7.77 27.35 -28.90
CA LEU A 417 8.53 26.11 -28.66
C LEU A 417 9.89 26.36 -28.01
N ARG A 418 10.59 27.47 -28.45
CA ARG A 418 11.86 27.88 -27.85
C ARG A 418 11.69 28.28 -26.39
N LEU A 419 10.67 29.05 -26.07
CA LEU A 419 10.34 29.48 -24.71
C LEU A 419 10.03 28.27 -23.83
N GLY A 420 9.27 27.27 -24.33
CA GLY A 420 8.99 26.02 -23.64
C GLY A 420 10.26 25.21 -23.30
N ARG A 421 11.19 25.12 -24.25
CA ARG A 421 12.51 24.48 -24.02
C ARG A 421 13.36 25.17 -22.94
N LEU A 422 13.16 26.48 -22.77
CA LEU A 422 13.80 27.27 -21.70
C LEU A 422 13.04 27.21 -20.36
N GLY A 423 11.96 26.44 -20.27
CA GLY A 423 11.12 26.35 -19.07
C GLY A 423 10.23 27.58 -18.82
N ARG A 424 10.16 28.53 -19.77
CA ARG A 424 9.35 29.77 -19.68
C ARG A 424 7.90 29.47 -20.08
N TRP A 425 7.25 28.54 -19.32
CA TRP A 425 5.95 27.96 -19.70
C TRP A 425 4.82 28.96 -19.80
N GLU A 426 4.81 30.00 -18.97
CA GLU A 426 3.76 31.04 -19.06
C GLU A 426 3.83 31.84 -20.34
N GLU A 427 5.03 32.19 -20.78
CA GLU A 427 5.24 32.91 -22.02
C GLU A 427 4.99 32.02 -23.25
N ALA A 428 5.46 30.77 -23.16
CA ALA A 428 5.19 29.75 -24.18
C ALA A 428 3.67 29.52 -24.36
N GLY A 429 2.93 29.35 -23.25
CA GLY A 429 1.48 29.18 -23.29
C GLY A 429 0.74 30.35 -23.88
N ARG A 430 1.12 31.60 -23.52
CA ARG A 430 0.56 32.83 -24.12
C ARG A 430 0.85 32.91 -25.61
N ALA A 431 2.07 32.60 -26.03
CA ALA A 431 2.46 32.62 -27.44
C ALA A 431 1.66 31.58 -28.25
N HIS A 432 1.58 30.33 -27.78
CA HIS A 432 0.84 29.29 -28.49
C HIS A 432 -0.67 29.54 -28.51
N ALA A 433 -1.27 30.04 -27.44
CA ALA A 433 -2.69 30.41 -27.40
C ALA A 433 -3.00 31.54 -28.40
N ALA A 434 -2.17 32.58 -28.46
CA ALA A 434 -2.33 33.66 -29.44
C ALA A 434 -2.17 33.15 -30.88
N VAL A 435 -1.15 32.32 -31.16
CA VAL A 435 -0.96 31.72 -32.51
C VAL A 435 -2.13 30.80 -32.86
N ALA A 436 -2.65 30.02 -31.90
CA ALA A 436 -3.82 29.17 -32.13
C ALA A 436 -5.05 29.98 -32.51
N ALA A 437 -5.32 31.12 -31.84
CA ALA A 437 -6.43 31.98 -32.13
C ALA A 437 -6.29 32.66 -33.52
N ASP A 438 -5.07 33.10 -33.86
CA ASP A 438 -4.79 33.70 -35.16
C ASP A 438 -4.92 32.67 -36.31
N ARG A 439 -4.38 31.46 -36.11
CA ARG A 439 -4.53 30.37 -37.08
C ARG A 439 -5.98 29.92 -37.24
N GLU A 440 -6.76 29.89 -36.15
CA GLU A 440 -8.18 29.56 -36.23
C GLU A 440 -8.97 30.54 -37.09
N ARG A 441 -8.68 31.84 -36.96
CA ARG A 441 -9.31 32.89 -37.81
C ARG A 441 -8.92 32.80 -39.28
N LEU A 442 -7.66 32.48 -39.56
CA LEU A 442 -7.12 32.48 -40.92
C LEU A 442 -7.29 31.15 -41.65
N LEU A 443 -7.15 30.04 -40.94
CA LEU A 443 -7.10 28.70 -41.52
C LEU A 443 -8.30 27.83 -41.10
N GLY A 444 -9.02 28.26 -40.09
CA GLY A 444 -10.13 27.52 -39.50
C GLY A 444 -9.77 26.68 -38.29
N PRO A 445 -10.78 26.24 -37.53
CA PRO A 445 -10.60 25.54 -36.26
C PRO A 445 -9.99 24.12 -36.39
N ASP A 446 -10.22 23.48 -37.53
CA ASP A 446 -9.79 22.10 -37.76
C ASP A 446 -8.51 22.02 -38.64
N HIS A 447 -7.88 23.17 -38.97
CA HIS A 447 -6.62 23.12 -39.70
C HIS A 447 -5.51 22.48 -38.86
N PRO A 448 -4.67 21.59 -39.43
CA PRO A 448 -3.61 20.88 -38.71
C PRO A 448 -2.70 21.78 -37.87
N ASP A 449 -2.33 22.97 -38.45
CA ASP A 449 -1.49 23.93 -37.72
C ASP A 449 -2.22 24.59 -36.54
N THR A 450 -3.53 24.86 -36.67
CA THR A 450 -4.35 25.36 -35.56
C THR A 450 -4.39 24.38 -34.44
N LEU A 451 -4.66 23.10 -34.78
CA LEU A 451 -4.73 22.00 -33.82
C LEU A 451 -3.38 21.73 -33.14
N THR A 452 -2.28 21.92 -33.86
CA THR A 452 -0.92 21.82 -33.31
C THR A 452 -0.66 22.92 -32.29
N SER A 453 -1.02 24.18 -32.61
CA SER A 453 -0.83 25.29 -31.66
C SER A 453 -1.70 25.15 -30.42
N ARG A 454 -2.92 24.63 -30.54
CA ARG A 454 -3.78 24.30 -29.39
C ARG A 454 -3.17 23.21 -28.51
N TYR A 455 -2.60 22.17 -29.13
CA TYR A 455 -1.91 21.10 -28.41
C TYR A 455 -0.72 21.64 -27.60
N GLU A 456 0.11 22.51 -28.19
CA GLU A 456 1.25 23.11 -27.49
C GLU A 456 0.80 24.10 -26.38
N ALA A 457 -0.30 24.84 -26.60
CA ALA A 457 -0.89 25.68 -25.57
C ALA A 457 -1.39 24.82 -24.36
N ALA A 458 -2.05 23.70 -24.65
CA ALA A 458 -2.49 22.77 -23.63
C ALA A 458 -1.31 22.15 -22.83
N PHE A 459 -0.23 21.84 -23.54
CA PHE A 459 0.99 21.34 -22.90
C PHE A 459 1.59 22.36 -21.92
N ALA A 460 1.71 23.61 -22.35
CA ALA A 460 2.20 24.71 -21.51
C ALA A 460 1.29 24.92 -20.27
N LEU A 461 -0.04 24.85 -20.44
CA LEU A 461 -1.01 24.94 -19.34
C LEU A 461 -0.84 23.77 -18.34
N SER A 462 -0.63 22.57 -18.84
CA SER A 462 -0.36 21.40 -17.99
C SER A 462 0.93 21.58 -17.20
N ALA A 463 1.99 22.09 -17.83
CA ALA A 463 3.27 22.37 -17.17
C ALA A 463 3.16 23.47 -16.10
N LEU A 464 2.23 24.42 -16.27
CA LEU A 464 1.92 25.47 -15.28
C LEU A 464 1.02 25.02 -14.13
N GLY A 465 0.65 23.74 -14.08
CA GLY A 465 -0.27 23.23 -13.04
C GLY A 465 -1.72 23.72 -13.20
N ARG A 466 -2.15 24.01 -14.44
CA ARG A 466 -3.52 24.44 -14.81
C ARG A 466 -4.28 23.33 -15.56
N PRO A 467 -4.45 22.13 -14.94
CA PRO A 467 -4.95 20.96 -15.65
C PRO A 467 -6.38 21.12 -16.18
N GLY A 468 -7.25 21.88 -15.49
CA GLY A 468 -8.61 22.10 -15.97
C GLY A 468 -8.69 22.87 -17.30
N GLU A 469 -7.75 23.78 -17.56
CA GLU A 469 -7.65 24.52 -18.82
C GLU A 469 -6.94 23.67 -19.88
N ALA A 470 -5.88 22.97 -19.51
CA ALA A 470 -5.19 22.05 -20.39
C ALA A 470 -6.13 20.98 -20.94
N LEU A 471 -7.01 20.41 -20.10
CA LEU A 471 -8.01 19.42 -20.51
C LEU A 471 -8.92 19.93 -21.64
N ARG A 472 -9.40 21.17 -21.51
CA ARG A 472 -10.25 21.78 -22.56
C ARG A 472 -9.54 21.90 -23.90
N GLU A 473 -8.29 22.36 -23.89
CA GLU A 473 -7.54 22.56 -25.16
C GLU A 473 -7.08 21.21 -25.74
N TYR A 474 -6.64 20.23 -24.92
CA TYR A 474 -6.34 18.88 -25.43
C TYR A 474 -7.58 18.17 -26.00
N ALA A 475 -8.73 18.28 -25.36
CA ALA A 475 -9.97 17.70 -25.87
C ALA A 475 -10.40 18.32 -27.23
N ARG A 476 -10.26 19.65 -27.37
CA ARG A 476 -10.52 20.33 -28.64
C ARG A 476 -9.54 19.87 -29.73
N ALA A 477 -8.25 19.81 -29.41
CA ALA A 477 -7.23 19.35 -30.33
C ALA A 477 -7.46 17.88 -30.74
N ALA A 478 -7.80 17.01 -29.81
CA ALA A 478 -8.10 15.60 -30.06
C ALA A 478 -9.32 15.43 -30.96
N ALA A 479 -10.43 16.12 -30.68
CA ALA A 479 -11.64 16.08 -31.49
C ALA A 479 -11.45 16.62 -32.90
N GLY A 480 -10.72 17.74 -33.05
CA GLY A 480 -10.37 18.29 -34.37
C GLY A 480 -9.48 17.35 -35.18
N ARG A 481 -8.44 16.80 -34.56
CA ARG A 481 -7.54 15.81 -35.20
C ARG A 481 -8.29 14.54 -35.61
N GLU A 482 -9.24 14.08 -34.80
CA GLU A 482 -10.06 12.93 -35.12
C GLU A 482 -10.92 13.16 -36.36
N ARG A 483 -11.55 14.37 -36.52
CA ARG A 483 -12.33 14.71 -37.69
C ARG A 483 -11.51 14.78 -38.97
N VAL A 484 -10.28 15.30 -38.89
CA VAL A 484 -9.43 15.54 -40.04
C VAL A 484 -8.57 14.35 -40.42
N LEU A 485 -8.01 13.68 -39.42
CA LEU A 485 -7.00 12.63 -39.58
C LEU A 485 -7.54 11.23 -39.30
N GLY A 486 -8.66 11.13 -38.62
CA GLY A 486 -9.25 9.88 -38.16
C GLY A 486 -8.86 9.50 -36.73
N PRO A 487 -9.59 8.52 -36.13
CA PRO A 487 -9.44 8.13 -34.72
C PRO A 487 -8.11 7.44 -34.39
N ASP A 488 -7.53 6.73 -35.35
CA ASP A 488 -6.32 5.92 -35.17
C ASP A 488 -5.04 6.64 -35.62
N HIS A 489 -5.15 7.90 -36.08
CA HIS A 489 -3.97 8.66 -36.51
C HIS A 489 -3.05 8.96 -35.31
N PRO A 490 -1.70 8.85 -35.46
CA PRO A 490 -0.75 9.04 -34.34
C PRO A 490 -0.94 10.37 -33.60
N ALA A 491 -1.19 11.48 -34.31
CA ALA A 491 -1.42 12.79 -33.71
C ALA A 491 -2.75 12.86 -32.91
N THR A 492 -3.79 12.14 -33.33
CA THR A 492 -5.06 12.01 -32.59
C THR A 492 -4.83 11.22 -31.30
N LEU A 493 -4.15 10.07 -31.42
CA LEU A 493 -3.84 9.20 -30.27
C LEU A 493 -2.92 9.91 -29.27
N ALA A 494 -1.96 10.74 -29.73
CA ALA A 494 -1.13 11.55 -28.86
C ALA A 494 -1.97 12.56 -28.05
N ALA A 495 -2.90 13.29 -28.71
CA ALA A 495 -3.75 14.25 -28.01
C ALA A 495 -4.71 13.58 -27.00
N ARG A 496 -5.25 12.42 -27.34
CA ARG A 496 -6.08 11.62 -26.43
C ARG A 496 -5.28 11.11 -25.22
N GLN A 497 -4.04 10.69 -25.43
CA GLN A 497 -3.17 10.25 -24.33
C GLN A 497 -2.87 11.41 -23.36
N GLU A 498 -2.59 12.61 -23.86
CA GLU A 498 -2.39 13.78 -22.99
C GLU A 498 -3.70 14.20 -22.29
N THR A 499 -4.85 14.04 -22.95
CA THR A 499 -6.17 14.21 -22.32
C THR A 499 -6.31 13.26 -21.11
N ALA A 500 -5.97 11.98 -21.28
CA ALA A 500 -6.01 11.01 -20.19
C ALA A 500 -5.03 11.34 -19.06
N TYR A 501 -3.84 11.83 -19.39
CA TYR A 501 -2.86 12.28 -18.40
C TYR A 501 -3.42 13.43 -17.53
N VAL A 502 -4.02 14.42 -18.15
CA VAL A 502 -4.61 15.56 -17.45
C VAL A 502 -5.85 15.16 -16.64
N LEU A 503 -6.67 14.23 -17.15
CA LEU A 503 -7.75 13.62 -16.36
C LEU A 503 -7.23 12.98 -15.07
N GLY A 504 -6.12 12.25 -15.15
CA GLY A 504 -5.45 11.70 -13.99
C GLY A 504 -4.96 12.76 -12.99
N GLN A 505 -4.42 13.89 -13.47
CA GLN A 505 -4.05 15.02 -12.62
C GLN A 505 -5.25 15.64 -11.90
N LEU A 506 -6.43 15.61 -12.51
CA LEU A 506 -7.68 16.08 -11.92
C LEU A 506 -8.34 15.06 -10.99
N GLY A 507 -7.71 13.90 -10.74
CA GLY A 507 -8.28 12.83 -9.93
C GLY A 507 -9.36 11.99 -10.63
N ARG A 508 -9.64 12.25 -11.92
CA ARG A 508 -10.64 11.53 -12.72
C ARG A 508 -10.06 10.24 -13.31
N HIS A 509 -9.58 9.36 -12.42
CA HIS A 509 -8.78 8.18 -12.80
C HIS A 509 -9.56 7.14 -13.60
N PHE A 510 -10.87 6.97 -13.37
CA PHE A 510 -11.71 6.07 -14.18
C PHE A 510 -11.79 6.51 -15.62
N GLU A 511 -12.06 7.78 -15.86
CA GLU A 511 -12.11 8.34 -17.22
C GLU A 511 -10.74 8.30 -17.91
N ALA A 512 -9.69 8.59 -17.18
CA ALA A 512 -8.32 8.46 -17.68
C ALA A 512 -8.02 7.00 -18.10
N HIS A 513 -8.45 6.02 -17.31
CA HIS A 513 -8.29 4.60 -17.62
C HIS A 513 -8.94 4.23 -18.95
N ASP A 514 -10.19 4.64 -19.17
CA ASP A 514 -10.93 4.31 -20.39
C ASP A 514 -10.26 4.89 -21.63
N VAL A 515 -9.83 6.16 -21.53
CA VAL A 515 -9.11 6.82 -22.63
C VAL A 515 -7.76 6.14 -22.88
N TYR A 516 -6.97 5.82 -21.85
CA TYR A 516 -5.71 5.10 -22.03
C TYR A 516 -5.90 3.72 -22.64
N ALA A 517 -6.92 2.96 -22.20
CA ALA A 517 -7.21 1.63 -22.73
C ALA A 517 -7.58 1.68 -24.23
N ALA A 518 -8.42 2.65 -24.63
CA ALA A 518 -8.76 2.86 -26.02
C ALA A 518 -7.55 3.25 -26.88
N VAL A 519 -6.72 4.21 -26.40
CA VAL A 519 -5.49 4.62 -27.09
C VAL A 519 -4.50 3.48 -27.21
N LEU A 520 -4.34 2.67 -26.14
CA LEU A 520 -3.45 1.52 -26.15
C LEU A 520 -3.86 0.50 -27.20
N ALA A 521 -5.15 0.10 -27.22
CA ALA A 521 -5.66 -0.83 -28.19
C ALA A 521 -5.48 -0.34 -29.64
N ALA A 522 -5.68 0.96 -29.89
CA ALA A 522 -5.45 1.56 -31.21
C ALA A 522 -3.96 1.51 -31.61
N ARG A 523 -3.04 1.86 -30.70
CA ARG A 523 -1.59 1.81 -30.98
C ARG A 523 -1.07 0.41 -31.19
N GLU A 524 -1.56 -0.58 -30.41
CA GLU A 524 -1.18 -1.97 -30.62
C GLU A 524 -1.56 -2.48 -32.02
N ARG A 525 -2.73 -2.05 -32.53
CA ARG A 525 -3.16 -2.38 -33.90
C ARG A 525 -2.36 -1.66 -34.98
N THR A 526 -2.00 -0.38 -34.75
CA THR A 526 -1.44 0.48 -35.82
C THR A 526 0.06 0.44 -35.91
N VAL A 527 0.76 0.44 -34.77
CA VAL A 527 2.23 0.52 -34.69
C VAL A 527 2.87 -0.66 -33.94
N GLY A 528 2.07 -1.51 -33.32
CA GLY A 528 2.50 -2.72 -32.61
C GLY A 528 2.80 -2.52 -31.14
N PRO A 529 2.89 -3.63 -30.36
CA PRO A 529 3.02 -3.61 -28.91
C PRO A 529 4.38 -3.10 -28.41
N ASP A 530 5.43 -3.21 -29.21
CA ASP A 530 6.80 -2.84 -28.85
C ASP A 530 7.17 -1.40 -29.23
N HIS A 531 6.28 -0.68 -29.94
CA HIS A 531 6.56 0.68 -30.36
C HIS A 531 6.71 1.62 -29.14
N PRO A 532 7.67 2.57 -29.16
CA PRO A 532 7.91 3.48 -28.04
C PRO A 532 6.66 4.19 -27.52
N ASP A 533 5.79 4.65 -28.42
CA ASP A 533 4.54 5.31 -28.04
C ASP A 533 3.53 4.36 -27.42
N THR A 534 3.47 3.10 -27.87
CA THR A 534 2.63 2.06 -27.25
C THR A 534 3.13 1.78 -25.83
N LEU A 535 4.45 1.63 -25.69
CA LEU A 535 5.09 1.42 -24.39
C LEU A 535 4.90 2.62 -23.45
N ARG A 536 4.88 3.86 -23.99
CA ARG A 536 4.56 5.05 -23.21
C ARG A 536 3.10 5.06 -22.74
N CYS A 537 2.16 4.69 -23.60
CA CYS A 537 0.74 4.59 -23.24
C CYS A 537 0.50 3.53 -22.18
N ARG A 538 1.09 2.36 -22.37
CA ARG A 538 1.05 1.30 -21.36
C ARG A 538 1.65 1.78 -20.04
N HIS A 539 2.76 2.49 -20.06
CA HIS A 539 3.39 3.11 -18.91
C HIS A 539 2.41 4.01 -18.14
N ASN A 540 1.69 4.89 -18.82
CA ASN A 540 0.71 5.76 -18.17
C ASN A 540 -0.51 5.00 -17.62
N LEU A 541 -0.97 3.97 -18.34
CA LEU A 541 -2.10 3.16 -17.90
C LEU A 541 -1.81 2.40 -16.62
N ALA A 542 -0.64 1.77 -16.51
CA ALA A 542 -0.29 1.03 -15.30
C ALA A 542 -0.22 1.95 -14.08
N PHE A 543 0.36 3.16 -14.26
CA PHE A 543 0.33 4.18 -13.24
C PHE A 543 -1.09 4.52 -12.79
N ASN A 544 -1.98 4.76 -13.75
CA ASN A 544 -3.38 5.07 -13.44
C ASN A 544 -4.10 3.91 -12.74
N LEU A 545 -3.73 2.64 -13.06
CA LEU A 545 -4.21 1.47 -12.33
C LEU A 545 -3.80 1.50 -10.85
N GLY A 546 -2.57 1.89 -10.57
CA GLY A 546 -2.11 2.11 -9.19
C GLY A 546 -2.94 3.15 -8.43
N ARG A 547 -3.31 4.24 -9.12
CA ARG A 547 -4.19 5.28 -8.57
C ARG A 547 -5.64 4.83 -8.35
N LEU A 548 -6.09 3.85 -9.11
CA LEU A 548 -7.39 3.19 -8.94
C LEU A 548 -7.38 2.11 -7.85
N GLY A 549 -6.25 1.89 -7.16
CA GLY A 549 -6.10 0.83 -6.16
C GLY A 549 -5.88 -0.57 -6.75
N ARG A 550 -5.80 -0.71 -8.08
CA ARG A 550 -5.55 -1.99 -8.77
C ARG A 550 -4.04 -2.30 -8.77
N LEU A 551 -3.47 -2.44 -7.57
CA LEU A 551 -2.02 -2.45 -7.34
C LEU A 551 -1.29 -3.62 -8.03
N GLU A 552 -1.84 -4.83 -7.97
CA GLU A 552 -1.23 -6.00 -8.61
C GLU A 552 -1.22 -5.87 -10.14
N GLU A 553 -2.28 -5.34 -10.73
CA GLU A 553 -2.35 -5.10 -12.17
C GLU A 553 -1.37 -3.99 -12.59
N SER A 554 -1.29 -2.93 -11.81
CA SER A 554 -0.30 -1.87 -11.98
C SER A 554 1.12 -2.45 -11.97
N TYR A 555 1.44 -3.24 -10.96
CA TYR A 555 2.74 -3.89 -10.81
C TYR A 555 3.05 -4.83 -11.99
N ARG A 556 2.13 -5.75 -12.29
CA ARG A 556 2.29 -6.66 -13.43
C ARG A 556 2.53 -5.89 -14.71
N MET A 557 1.70 -4.86 -14.92
CA MET A 557 1.78 -3.99 -16.05
C MET A 557 3.10 -3.17 -16.06
N ALA A 558 3.60 -2.61 -14.99
CA ALA A 558 4.88 -1.89 -14.91
C ALA A 558 6.10 -2.78 -15.22
N CYS A 559 6.18 -4.02 -14.78
CA CYS A 559 7.23 -4.96 -15.06
C CYS A 559 7.29 -5.32 -16.57
N GLU A 560 6.20 -5.56 -17.37
CA GLU A 560 6.25 -5.88 -18.81
C GLU A 560 6.95 -4.82 -19.65
N VAL A 561 6.65 -3.54 -19.46
CA VAL A 561 7.36 -2.52 -20.23
C VAL A 561 8.78 -2.31 -19.75
N ALA A 562 9.08 -2.48 -18.45
CA ALA A 562 10.48 -2.47 -18.03
C ALA A 562 11.28 -3.55 -18.76
N VAL A 563 10.71 -4.77 -18.88
CA VAL A 563 11.34 -5.86 -19.66
C VAL A 563 11.37 -5.53 -21.15
N THR A 564 10.24 -5.09 -21.71
CA THR A 564 10.16 -4.78 -23.14
C THR A 564 11.06 -3.62 -23.51
N ARG A 565 11.07 -2.53 -22.74
CA ARG A 565 12.00 -1.40 -22.94
C ARG A 565 13.46 -1.84 -22.77
N SER A 566 13.76 -2.71 -21.79
CA SER A 566 15.10 -3.24 -21.63
C SER A 566 15.55 -4.03 -22.86
N ARG A 567 14.64 -4.77 -23.49
CA ARG A 567 14.93 -5.53 -24.73
C ARG A 567 15.07 -4.61 -25.94
N VAL A 568 14.19 -3.61 -26.08
CA VAL A 568 14.11 -2.75 -27.29
C VAL A 568 15.13 -1.59 -27.24
N LEU A 569 15.27 -0.96 -26.08
CA LEU A 569 16.09 0.24 -25.90
C LEU A 569 17.42 -0.03 -25.16
N GLY A 570 17.51 -1.16 -24.51
CA GLY A 570 18.63 -1.53 -23.63
C GLY A 570 18.36 -1.23 -22.14
N PRO A 571 19.06 -1.97 -21.24
CA PRO A 571 18.80 -1.90 -19.79
C PRO A 571 19.21 -0.58 -19.13
N ALA A 572 20.11 0.17 -19.75
CA ALA A 572 20.60 1.45 -19.23
C ALA A 572 19.91 2.66 -19.89
N HIS A 573 19.00 2.44 -20.85
CA HIS A 573 18.28 3.53 -21.49
C HIS A 573 17.45 4.29 -20.46
N PRO A 574 17.42 5.63 -20.48
CA PRO A 574 16.65 6.43 -19.55
C PRO A 574 15.19 5.97 -19.38
N ASP A 575 14.47 5.68 -20.48
CA ASP A 575 13.10 5.20 -20.46
C ASP A 575 12.96 3.85 -19.75
N THR A 576 13.93 2.98 -19.93
CA THR A 576 13.97 1.69 -19.22
C THR A 576 14.13 1.92 -17.71
N LEU A 577 15.02 2.85 -17.34
CA LEU A 577 15.25 3.20 -15.94
C LEU A 577 14.06 3.88 -15.28
N VAL A 578 13.28 4.67 -16.04
CA VAL A 578 11.98 5.21 -15.59
C VAL A 578 11.02 4.06 -15.31
N SER A 579 10.89 3.10 -16.20
CA SER A 579 9.98 1.96 -16.01
C SER A 579 10.38 1.10 -14.81
N ARG A 580 11.68 0.85 -14.63
CA ARG A 580 12.19 0.12 -13.46
C ARG A 580 11.96 0.88 -12.14
N TYR A 581 12.04 2.20 -12.17
CA TYR A 581 11.71 3.03 -11.01
C TYR A 581 10.23 2.86 -10.63
N GLU A 582 9.33 2.82 -11.60
CA GLU A 582 7.89 2.59 -11.37
C GLU A 582 7.60 1.18 -10.86
N VAL A 583 8.37 0.17 -11.29
CA VAL A 583 8.29 -1.18 -10.67
C VAL A 583 8.60 -1.09 -9.18
N GLY A 584 9.64 -0.35 -8.80
CA GLY A 584 9.97 -0.10 -7.40
C GLY A 584 8.83 0.58 -6.65
N TYR A 585 8.19 1.57 -7.28
CA TYR A 585 7.04 2.27 -6.71
C TYR A 585 5.85 1.33 -6.49
N ALA A 586 5.47 0.54 -7.49
CA ALA A 586 4.39 -0.43 -7.38
C ALA A 586 4.66 -1.49 -6.30
N LEU A 587 5.89 -1.97 -6.19
CA LEU A 587 6.32 -2.87 -5.11
C LEU A 587 6.18 -2.22 -3.73
N GLY A 588 6.53 -0.95 -3.61
CA GLY A 588 6.34 -0.17 -2.38
C GLY A 588 4.86 -0.04 -1.99
N GLN A 589 3.97 0.22 -2.96
CA GLN A 589 2.52 0.27 -2.73
C GLN A 589 1.94 -1.09 -2.30
N LEU A 590 2.49 -2.18 -2.80
CA LEU A 590 2.16 -3.54 -2.39
C LEU A 590 2.79 -3.97 -1.05
N GLY A 591 3.53 -3.09 -0.38
CA GLY A 591 4.24 -3.43 0.85
C GLY A 591 5.46 -4.36 0.67
N ARG A 592 5.85 -4.67 -0.56
CA ARG A 592 6.98 -5.56 -0.91
C ARG A 592 8.32 -4.80 -0.82
N TRP A 593 8.58 -4.23 0.36
CA TRP A 593 9.71 -3.31 0.61
C TRP A 593 11.11 -3.89 0.31
N PRO A 594 11.40 -5.19 0.57
CA PRO A 594 12.71 -5.76 0.23
C PRO A 594 12.98 -5.74 -1.27
N GLU A 595 11.97 -6.04 -2.09
CA GLU A 595 12.07 -6.06 -3.55
C GLU A 595 12.12 -4.63 -4.11
N ALA A 596 11.31 -3.72 -3.55
CA ALA A 596 11.39 -2.29 -3.87
C ALA A 596 12.80 -1.72 -3.60
N LEU A 597 13.37 -2.04 -2.44
CA LEU A 597 14.72 -1.63 -2.08
C LEU A 597 15.77 -2.09 -3.10
N GLN A 598 15.70 -3.37 -3.50
CA GLN A 598 16.61 -3.91 -4.50
C GLN A 598 16.45 -3.19 -5.83
N THR A 599 15.22 -3.02 -6.29
CA THR A 599 14.91 -2.33 -7.55
C THR A 599 15.41 -0.88 -7.55
N TYR A 600 15.14 -0.12 -6.49
CA TYR A 600 15.60 1.27 -6.41
C TYR A 600 17.12 1.40 -6.32
N ARG A 601 17.81 0.50 -5.62
CA ARG A 601 19.29 0.45 -5.60
C ARG A 601 19.86 0.23 -6.98
N GLU A 602 19.32 -0.72 -7.73
CA GLU A 602 19.78 -1.00 -9.10
C GLU A 602 19.53 0.20 -10.01
N VAL A 603 18.35 0.83 -9.91
CA VAL A 603 18.02 2.03 -10.69
C VAL A 603 18.92 3.20 -10.30
N ALA A 604 19.20 3.41 -9.03
CA ALA A 604 20.06 4.49 -8.56
C ALA A 604 21.50 4.32 -9.12
N VAL A 605 22.04 3.10 -9.06
CA VAL A 605 23.38 2.80 -9.62
C VAL A 605 23.39 2.99 -11.13
N ALA A 606 22.37 2.53 -11.85
CA ALA A 606 22.29 2.69 -13.30
C ALA A 606 22.15 4.15 -13.71
N ARG A 607 21.27 4.93 -13.05
CA ARG A 607 21.11 6.37 -13.26
C ARG A 607 22.39 7.15 -12.95
N GLN A 608 23.08 6.80 -11.87
CA GLN A 608 24.35 7.42 -11.54
C GLN A 608 25.41 7.25 -12.65
N ARG A 609 25.46 6.08 -13.28
CA ARG A 609 26.38 5.82 -14.40
C ARG A 609 26.04 6.59 -15.68
N VAL A 610 24.74 6.76 -15.96
CA VAL A 610 24.25 7.36 -17.21
C VAL A 610 24.08 8.88 -17.08
N LEU A 611 23.55 9.35 -15.94
CA LEU A 611 23.17 10.75 -15.74
C LEU A 611 24.11 11.49 -14.80
N GLY A 612 24.90 10.77 -14.02
CA GLY A 612 25.76 11.34 -12.97
C GLY A 612 25.12 11.30 -11.57
N ALA A 613 25.94 11.44 -10.53
CA ALA A 613 25.52 11.34 -9.13
C ALA A 613 24.57 12.47 -8.70
N GLY A 614 24.83 13.70 -9.16
CA GLY A 614 24.03 14.87 -8.80
C GLY A 614 22.75 15.08 -9.63
N HIS A 615 22.46 14.18 -10.60
CA HIS A 615 21.27 14.32 -11.44
C HIS A 615 19.99 14.13 -10.58
N PRO A 616 18.94 14.97 -10.77
CA PRO A 616 17.70 14.87 -9.99
C PRO A 616 17.11 13.46 -9.93
N ASP A 617 17.12 12.73 -11.04
CA ASP A 617 16.58 11.37 -11.12
C ASP A 617 17.42 10.36 -10.34
N THR A 618 18.73 10.54 -10.29
CA THR A 618 19.62 9.71 -9.47
C THR A 618 19.33 9.96 -8.00
N LEU A 619 19.23 11.22 -7.61
CA LEU A 619 18.90 11.63 -6.25
C LEU A 619 17.50 11.16 -5.82
N ALA A 620 16.52 11.15 -6.74
CA ALA A 620 15.19 10.60 -6.49
C ALA A 620 15.23 9.09 -6.23
N ALA A 621 15.98 8.31 -7.01
CA ALA A 621 16.09 6.87 -6.78
C ALA A 621 16.81 6.55 -5.45
N ARG A 622 17.81 7.33 -5.06
CA ARG A 622 18.47 7.21 -3.75
C ARG A 622 17.54 7.61 -2.60
N TYR A 623 16.68 8.60 -2.80
CA TYR A 623 15.66 8.99 -1.82
C TYR A 623 14.70 7.83 -1.54
N GLU A 624 14.15 7.19 -2.58
CA GLU A 624 13.26 6.03 -2.44
C GLU A 624 14.00 4.83 -1.81
N THR A 625 15.27 4.65 -2.12
CA THR A 625 16.12 3.67 -1.43
C THR A 625 16.15 3.92 0.08
N GLY A 626 16.28 5.18 0.50
CA GLY A 626 16.26 5.59 1.91
C GLY A 626 14.89 5.35 2.57
N ILE A 627 13.80 5.63 1.86
CA ILE A 627 12.44 5.33 2.31
C ILE A 627 12.27 3.82 2.54
N CYS A 628 12.66 2.99 1.57
CA CYS A 628 12.58 1.52 1.71
C CYS A 628 13.40 1.01 2.91
N LEU A 629 14.61 1.55 3.13
CA LEU A 629 15.42 1.21 4.30
C LEU A 629 14.70 1.57 5.61
N GLY A 630 14.09 2.75 5.68
CA GLY A 630 13.30 3.17 6.83
C GLY A 630 12.08 2.26 7.07
N ARG A 631 11.36 1.86 6.02
CA ARG A 631 10.23 0.91 6.10
C ARG A 631 10.66 -0.48 6.56
N LEU A 632 11.86 -0.90 6.18
CA LEU A 632 12.47 -2.16 6.62
C LEU A 632 13.14 -2.05 8.01
N GLN A 633 12.94 -0.96 8.74
CA GLN A 633 13.52 -0.71 10.06
C GLN A 633 15.07 -0.69 10.07
N ARG A 634 15.69 -0.48 8.92
CA ARG A 634 17.13 -0.31 8.78
C ARG A 634 17.53 1.16 8.94
N SER A 635 17.02 1.79 10.03
CA SER A 635 17.10 3.24 10.24
C SER A 635 18.54 3.78 10.32
N ALA A 636 19.51 2.98 10.75
CA ALA A 636 20.91 3.38 10.76
C ALA A 636 21.51 3.52 9.34
N GLU A 637 21.09 2.65 8.42
CA GLU A 637 21.51 2.74 7.01
C GLU A 637 20.77 3.88 6.31
N ALA A 638 19.46 4.00 6.56
CA ALA A 638 18.66 5.11 6.04
C ALA A 638 19.24 6.47 6.49
N LEU A 639 19.62 6.59 7.77
CA LEU A 639 20.23 7.83 8.32
C LEU A 639 21.52 8.20 7.59
N ARG A 640 22.41 7.24 7.33
CA ARG A 640 23.65 7.51 6.57
C ARG A 640 23.33 8.00 5.16
N LEU A 641 22.44 7.28 4.46
CA LEU A 641 22.05 7.62 3.09
C LEU A 641 21.39 9.00 3.02
N PHE A 642 20.49 9.32 3.96
CA PHE A 642 19.85 10.64 3.97
C PHE A 642 20.82 11.79 4.30
N ARG A 643 21.86 11.59 5.12
CA ARG A 643 22.91 12.58 5.34
C ARG A 643 23.65 12.89 4.03
N GLU A 644 24.13 11.86 3.35
CA GLU A 644 24.78 12.02 2.05
C GLU A 644 23.87 12.72 1.04
N LEU A 645 22.59 12.31 1.00
CA LEU A 645 21.61 12.87 0.07
C LEU A 645 21.30 14.34 0.37
N VAL A 646 21.22 14.73 1.63
CA VAL A 646 21.05 16.14 2.06
C VAL A 646 22.24 16.98 1.59
N ASP A 647 23.47 16.49 1.79
CA ASP A 647 24.68 17.21 1.36
C ASP A 647 24.74 17.37 -0.16
N GLU A 648 24.38 16.32 -0.90
CA GLU A 648 24.37 16.35 -2.36
C GLU A 648 23.26 17.26 -2.92
N ARG A 649 22.05 17.19 -2.38
CA ARG A 649 20.93 18.06 -2.78
C ARG A 649 21.18 19.51 -2.41
N THR A 650 21.74 19.78 -1.24
CA THR A 650 22.11 21.15 -0.83
C THR A 650 23.10 21.77 -1.82
N ARG A 651 24.09 21.00 -2.27
CA ARG A 651 25.06 21.47 -3.28
C ARG A 651 24.45 21.66 -4.67
N ALA A 652 23.53 20.77 -5.08
CA ALA A 652 22.96 20.78 -6.43
C ALA A 652 21.76 21.70 -6.58
N GLN A 653 20.90 21.81 -5.57
CA GLN A 653 19.59 22.45 -5.63
C GLN A 653 19.44 23.59 -4.60
N GLY A 654 20.31 23.64 -3.61
CA GLY A 654 20.27 24.59 -2.49
C GLY A 654 19.57 24.06 -1.24
N PRO A 655 19.79 24.73 -0.08
CA PRO A 655 19.28 24.30 1.21
C PRO A 655 17.77 24.51 1.40
N GLU A 656 17.16 25.39 0.62
CA GLU A 656 15.72 25.74 0.68
C GLU A 656 14.88 24.98 -0.35
N ASP A 657 15.51 24.21 -1.22
CA ASP A 657 14.82 23.41 -2.23
C ASP A 657 13.90 22.38 -1.58
N ALA A 658 12.72 22.17 -2.19
CA ALA A 658 11.68 21.29 -1.65
C ALA A 658 12.17 19.85 -1.44
N ASP A 659 12.98 19.33 -2.38
CA ASP A 659 13.52 17.98 -2.30
C ASP A 659 14.63 17.85 -1.26
N THR A 660 15.42 18.91 -1.08
CA THR A 660 16.40 19.01 0.00
C THR A 660 15.70 18.98 1.36
N LEU A 661 14.66 19.77 1.55
CA LEU A 661 13.88 19.82 2.78
C LEU A 661 13.15 18.49 3.05
N ARG A 662 12.73 17.78 2.01
CA ARG A 662 12.19 16.42 2.15
C ARG A 662 13.24 15.43 2.65
N ALA A 663 14.44 15.47 2.10
CA ALA A 663 15.52 14.60 2.56
C ALA A 663 15.92 14.90 4.02
N ARG A 664 15.98 16.18 4.43
CA ARG A 664 16.20 16.62 5.81
C ARG A 664 15.10 16.12 6.76
N HIS A 665 13.84 16.21 6.35
CA HIS A 665 12.75 15.65 7.14
C HIS A 665 12.92 14.14 7.36
N CYS A 666 13.22 13.35 6.31
CA CYS A 666 13.46 11.91 6.45
C CYS A 666 14.69 11.61 7.32
N LEU A 667 15.69 12.49 7.30
CA LEU A 667 16.83 12.44 8.24
C LEU A 667 16.34 12.54 9.69
N GLY A 668 15.52 13.55 10.01
CA GLY A 668 14.92 13.75 11.34
C GLY A 668 14.10 12.55 11.79
N VAL A 669 13.24 12.01 10.92
CA VAL A 669 12.45 10.81 11.20
C VAL A 669 13.34 9.61 11.57
N ASN A 670 14.44 9.38 10.83
CA ASN A 670 15.33 8.26 11.14
C ASN A 670 16.17 8.51 12.39
N LEU A 671 16.49 9.76 12.75
CA LEU A 671 17.06 10.11 14.06
C LEU A 671 16.11 9.72 15.20
N GLY A 672 14.83 10.08 15.09
CA GLY A 672 13.81 9.70 16.08
C GLY A 672 13.68 8.17 16.21
N ARG A 673 13.62 7.43 15.11
CA ARG A 673 13.58 5.95 15.11
C ARG A 673 14.79 5.30 15.78
N LEU A 674 15.90 6.00 15.84
CA LEU A 674 17.11 5.59 16.55
C LEU A 674 17.16 6.08 18.02
N GLY A 675 16.09 6.70 18.52
CA GLY A 675 16.00 7.24 19.88
C GLY A 675 16.77 8.57 20.08
N ARG A 676 17.25 9.22 19.02
CA ARG A 676 18.00 10.48 19.06
C ARG A 676 17.06 11.68 18.97
N TRP A 677 16.14 11.78 19.94
CA TRP A 677 14.99 12.67 19.86
C TRP A 677 15.34 14.15 19.94
N GLU A 678 16.39 14.55 20.69
CA GLU A 678 16.86 15.94 20.70
C GLU A 678 17.33 16.38 19.32
N GLU A 679 18.11 15.53 18.63
CA GLU A 679 18.60 15.84 17.29
C GLU A 679 17.46 15.83 16.25
N ALA A 680 16.52 14.89 16.38
CA ALA A 680 15.34 14.85 15.55
C ALA A 680 14.48 16.12 15.71
N LEU A 681 14.29 16.58 16.95
CA LEU A 681 13.54 17.80 17.25
C LEU A 681 14.26 19.06 16.72
N ALA A 682 15.59 19.13 16.82
CA ALA A 682 16.36 20.23 16.25
C ALA A 682 16.20 20.28 14.72
N GLU A 683 16.38 19.14 14.04
CA GLU A 683 16.23 19.06 12.58
C GLU A 683 14.80 19.40 12.12
N ALA A 684 13.77 18.91 12.85
CA ALA A 684 12.38 19.24 12.56
C ALA A 684 12.08 20.74 12.70
N ARG A 685 12.66 21.42 13.70
CA ARG A 685 12.53 22.87 13.90
C ARG A 685 13.17 23.65 12.77
N ASP A 686 14.39 23.27 12.38
CA ASP A 686 15.12 23.94 11.30
C ASP A 686 14.37 23.80 9.96
N VAL A 687 13.92 22.59 9.62
CA VAL A 687 13.12 22.35 8.41
C VAL A 687 11.81 23.13 8.46
N CYS A 688 11.15 23.17 9.62
CA CYS A 688 9.91 23.91 9.80
C CYS A 688 10.12 25.42 9.59
N ALA A 689 11.16 26.00 10.17
CA ALA A 689 11.46 27.42 10.02
C ALA A 689 11.70 27.81 8.55
N VAL A 690 12.42 26.98 7.79
CA VAL A 690 12.62 27.22 6.36
C VAL A 690 11.30 27.12 5.61
N ARG A 691 10.49 26.09 5.85
CA ARG A 691 9.19 25.93 5.21
C ARG A 691 8.21 27.05 5.53
N GLU A 692 8.17 27.52 6.78
CA GLU A 692 7.33 28.66 7.18
C GLU A 692 7.70 29.93 6.38
N ARG A 693 9.00 30.17 6.16
CA ARG A 693 9.48 31.31 5.41
C ARG A 693 9.18 31.20 3.90
N VAL A 694 9.38 30.01 3.30
CA VAL A 694 9.28 29.80 1.85
C VAL A 694 7.84 29.51 1.40
N LEU A 695 7.11 28.70 2.16
CA LEU A 695 5.79 28.19 1.78
C LEU A 695 4.65 28.85 2.58
N GLY A 696 4.96 29.45 3.72
CA GLY A 696 3.98 29.99 4.66
C GLY A 696 3.58 28.99 5.77
N ARG A 697 3.01 29.56 6.84
CA ARG A 697 2.70 28.83 8.07
C ARG A 697 1.68 27.71 7.91
N ASP A 698 0.67 27.94 7.11
CA ASP A 698 -0.48 27.05 6.92
C ASP A 698 -0.31 26.12 5.70
N HIS A 699 0.85 26.13 5.05
CA HIS A 699 1.12 25.23 3.93
C HIS A 699 1.18 23.74 4.42
N PRO A 700 0.61 22.78 3.68
CA PRO A 700 0.57 21.38 4.10
C PRO A 700 1.91 20.81 4.56
N GLU A 701 3.00 21.09 3.84
CA GLU A 701 4.35 20.64 4.21
C GLU A 701 4.86 21.27 5.50
N THR A 702 4.54 22.53 5.73
CA THR A 702 4.87 23.21 6.96
C THR A 702 4.15 22.57 8.14
N LEU A 703 2.85 22.26 7.97
CA LEU A 703 2.05 21.60 8.99
C LEU A 703 2.55 20.19 9.31
N VAL A 704 3.12 19.47 8.32
CA VAL A 704 3.80 18.20 8.59
C VAL A 704 5.04 18.44 9.48
N SER A 705 5.91 19.40 9.15
CA SER A 705 7.09 19.68 9.97
C SER A 705 6.72 20.09 11.40
N ARG A 706 5.65 20.87 11.57
CA ARG A 706 5.13 21.24 12.90
C ARG A 706 4.63 20.04 13.68
N ARG A 707 3.97 19.09 13.01
CA ARG A 707 3.57 17.82 13.63
C ARG A 707 4.79 17.03 14.12
N GLU A 708 5.87 16.97 13.34
CA GLU A 708 7.09 16.27 13.75
C GLU A 708 7.75 16.93 14.99
N ILE A 709 7.68 18.25 15.10
CA ILE A 709 8.10 18.95 16.33
C ILE A 709 7.30 18.45 17.53
N ALA A 710 5.97 18.34 17.39
CA ALA A 710 5.12 17.84 18.47
C ALA A 710 5.43 16.37 18.82
N VAL A 711 5.70 15.53 17.82
CA VAL A 711 6.13 14.13 18.02
C VAL A 711 7.44 14.10 18.82
N GLY A 712 8.45 14.85 18.42
CA GLY A 712 9.74 14.92 19.13
C GLY A 712 9.59 15.42 20.57
N LEU A 713 8.75 16.43 20.81
CA LEU A 713 8.43 16.92 22.15
C LEU A 713 7.77 15.85 23.02
N GLY A 714 6.82 15.10 22.47
CA GLY A 714 6.15 14.00 23.17
C GLY A 714 7.14 12.90 23.59
N TRP A 715 8.04 12.48 22.71
CA TRP A 715 9.06 11.50 23.04
C TRP A 715 10.08 11.97 24.08
N LEU A 716 10.29 13.26 24.20
CA LEU A 716 11.08 13.87 25.26
C LEU A 716 10.29 14.11 26.55
N GLY A 717 9.04 13.64 26.64
CA GLY A 717 8.18 13.83 27.81
C GLY A 717 7.60 15.24 27.97
N ARG A 718 7.81 16.13 26.99
CA ARG A 718 7.36 17.53 27.01
C ARG A 718 5.94 17.68 26.50
N TRP A 719 5.01 16.88 27.07
CA TRP A 719 3.63 16.73 26.59
C TRP A 719 2.81 18.03 26.58
N THR A 720 3.05 18.94 27.52
CA THR A 720 2.36 20.24 27.54
C THR A 720 2.68 21.10 26.32
N GLU A 721 3.96 21.10 25.91
CA GLU A 721 4.39 21.81 24.70
C GLU A 721 3.92 21.09 23.44
N ALA A 722 3.97 19.77 23.44
CA ALA A 722 3.46 18.97 22.34
C ALA A 722 1.98 19.23 22.08
N LEU A 723 1.15 19.30 23.14
CA LEU A 723 -0.28 19.58 23.04
C LEU A 723 -0.56 20.93 22.37
N ALA A 724 0.21 21.96 22.71
CA ALA A 724 0.03 23.26 22.10
C ALA A 724 0.28 23.22 20.59
N VAL A 725 1.34 22.50 20.16
CA VAL A 725 1.68 22.35 18.73
C VAL A 725 0.64 21.47 18.02
N TYR A 726 0.22 20.34 18.60
CA TYR A 726 -0.82 19.49 18.00
C TYR A 726 -2.14 20.22 17.79
N ARG A 727 -2.58 21.03 18.76
CA ARG A 727 -3.78 21.87 18.64
C ARG A 727 -3.71 22.86 17.49
N ASP A 728 -2.58 23.56 17.39
CA ASP A 728 -2.37 24.52 16.32
C ASP A 728 -2.35 23.84 14.94
N VAL A 729 -1.69 22.69 14.80
CA VAL A 729 -1.68 21.89 13.56
C VAL A 729 -3.08 21.39 13.22
N ALA A 730 -3.84 20.87 14.21
CA ALA A 730 -5.19 20.37 13.98
C ALA A 730 -6.13 21.49 13.51
N GLN A 731 -6.07 22.67 14.15
CA GLN A 731 -6.87 23.83 13.74
C GLN A 731 -6.48 24.34 12.35
N ALA A 732 -5.18 24.41 12.05
CA ALA A 732 -4.70 24.84 10.74
C ALA A 732 -5.15 23.87 9.63
N ARG A 733 -5.03 22.56 9.85
CA ARG A 733 -5.51 21.54 8.88
C ARG A 733 -7.02 21.60 8.69
N GLN A 734 -7.78 21.83 9.75
CA GLN A 734 -9.25 22.03 9.62
C GLN A 734 -9.60 23.27 8.78
N ARG A 735 -8.87 24.38 8.94
CA ARG A 735 -9.10 25.58 8.12
C ARG A 735 -8.75 25.37 6.64
N VAL A 736 -7.62 24.70 6.37
CA VAL A 736 -7.09 24.57 5.01
C VAL A 736 -7.71 23.41 4.22
N LEU A 737 -7.94 22.28 4.87
CA LEU A 737 -8.36 21.04 4.23
C LEU A 737 -9.83 20.72 4.46
N GLY A 738 -10.45 21.33 5.48
CA GLY A 738 -11.79 20.99 5.94
C GLY A 738 -11.76 20.04 7.16
N ALA A 739 -12.86 20.08 7.94
CA ALA A 739 -12.95 19.35 9.20
C ALA A 739 -13.07 17.81 9.02
N ASP A 740 -13.52 17.37 7.86
CA ASP A 740 -13.70 15.96 7.47
C ASP A 740 -12.52 15.38 6.69
N HIS A 741 -11.48 16.18 6.45
CA HIS A 741 -10.27 15.69 5.76
C HIS A 741 -9.50 14.68 6.64
N PRO A 742 -8.99 13.57 6.10
CA PRO A 742 -8.24 12.56 6.87
C PRO A 742 -7.11 13.14 7.72
N ASP A 743 -6.32 14.05 7.16
CA ASP A 743 -5.18 14.65 7.87
C ASP A 743 -5.62 15.57 9.02
N ALA A 744 -6.78 16.23 8.88
CA ALA A 744 -7.36 17.02 9.97
C ALA A 744 -7.84 16.12 11.11
N LEU A 745 -8.49 15.00 10.77
CA LEU A 745 -8.94 14.00 11.73
C LEU A 745 -7.76 13.33 12.44
N THR A 746 -6.71 12.97 11.68
CA THR A 746 -5.46 12.43 12.26
C THR A 746 -4.84 13.39 13.27
N SER A 747 -4.77 14.69 12.95
CA SER A 747 -4.21 15.68 13.89
C SER A 747 -5.05 15.84 15.16
N ARG A 748 -6.36 15.67 15.07
CA ARG A 748 -7.24 15.63 16.24
C ARG A 748 -6.99 14.39 17.10
N ASN A 749 -6.72 13.24 16.48
CA ASN A 749 -6.33 12.03 17.20
C ASN A 749 -4.99 12.20 17.91
N ASP A 750 -4.00 12.85 17.26
CA ASP A 750 -2.71 13.17 17.89
C ASP A 750 -2.92 14.11 19.10
N GLU A 751 -3.80 15.11 18.99
CA GLU A 751 -4.16 16.01 20.11
C GLU A 751 -4.82 15.21 21.27
N ALA A 752 -5.78 14.33 20.95
CA ALA A 752 -6.45 13.51 21.95
C ALA A 752 -5.47 12.58 22.67
N HIS A 753 -4.58 11.94 21.94
CA HIS A 753 -3.52 11.11 22.52
C HIS A 753 -2.60 11.92 23.46
N CYS A 754 -2.23 13.11 23.07
CA CYS A 754 -1.42 13.99 23.92
C CYS A 754 -2.16 14.38 25.22
N LEU A 755 -3.49 14.60 25.17
CA LEU A 755 -4.32 14.82 26.35
C LEU A 755 -4.33 13.60 27.28
N GLU A 756 -4.36 12.38 26.75
CA GLU A 756 -4.25 11.15 27.55
C GLU A 756 -2.92 11.09 28.30
N GLN A 757 -1.80 11.40 27.62
CA GLN A 757 -0.48 11.40 28.23
C GLN A 757 -0.36 12.45 29.37
N LEU A 758 -1.16 13.49 29.32
CA LEU A 758 -1.28 14.51 30.37
C LEU A 758 -2.28 14.14 31.48
N GLY A 759 -2.90 12.96 31.42
CA GLY A 759 -3.93 12.52 32.37
C GLY A 759 -5.30 13.21 32.20
N ARG A 760 -5.51 13.97 31.10
CA ARG A 760 -6.77 14.67 30.77
C ARG A 760 -7.74 13.78 30.00
N SER A 761 -8.00 12.58 30.55
CA SER A 761 -8.73 11.51 29.85
C SER A 761 -10.15 11.91 29.43
N THR A 762 -10.87 12.71 30.20
CA THR A 762 -12.23 13.17 29.85
C THR A 762 -12.23 13.99 28.56
N GLU A 763 -11.26 14.90 28.41
CA GLU A 763 -11.14 15.74 27.21
C GLU A 763 -10.68 14.90 25.99
N ALA A 764 -9.78 13.95 26.21
CA ALA A 764 -9.33 13.02 25.18
C ALA A 764 -10.50 12.20 24.62
N VAL A 765 -11.32 11.60 25.49
CA VAL A 765 -12.50 10.79 25.10
C VAL A 765 -13.50 11.64 24.31
N GLU A 766 -13.76 12.86 24.74
CA GLU A 766 -14.68 13.75 24.02
C GLU A 766 -14.17 14.09 22.63
N LEU A 767 -12.87 14.34 22.50
CA LEU A 767 -12.24 14.63 21.20
C LEU A 767 -12.26 13.42 20.27
N TYR A 768 -11.99 12.22 20.78
CA TYR A 768 -12.12 10.97 20.00
C TYR A 768 -13.57 10.73 19.53
N ARG A 769 -14.56 11.01 20.36
CA ARG A 769 -15.98 10.89 19.96
C ARG A 769 -16.31 11.84 18.81
N GLN A 770 -15.82 13.08 18.86
CA GLN A 770 -16.03 14.06 17.80
C GLN A 770 -15.39 13.58 16.48
N VAL A 771 -14.15 13.07 16.54
CA VAL A 771 -13.46 12.51 15.35
C VAL A 771 -14.25 11.32 14.78
N ALA A 772 -14.69 10.39 15.62
CA ALA A 772 -15.48 9.25 15.22
C ALA A 772 -16.82 9.63 14.58
N ALA A 773 -17.48 10.67 15.10
CA ALA A 773 -18.74 11.18 14.54
C ALA A 773 -18.54 11.73 13.11
N VAL A 774 -17.51 12.54 12.90
CA VAL A 774 -17.18 13.12 11.58
C VAL A 774 -16.78 12.02 10.59
N SER A 775 -15.98 11.03 11.01
CA SER A 775 -15.57 9.91 10.19
C SER A 775 -16.76 9.07 9.71
N ARG A 776 -17.76 8.83 10.57
CA ARG A 776 -19.01 8.13 10.19
C ARG A 776 -19.81 8.89 9.12
N VAL A 777 -19.98 10.19 9.29
CA VAL A 777 -20.69 11.04 8.30
C VAL A 777 -20.00 11.00 6.95
N ARG A 778 -18.67 10.98 6.94
CA ARG A 778 -17.88 10.86 5.70
C ARG A 778 -18.08 9.50 5.03
N ALA A 779 -18.03 8.40 5.80
CA ALA A 779 -18.24 7.05 5.28
C ALA A 779 -19.63 6.85 4.66
N THR A 780 -20.66 7.47 5.25
CA THR A 780 -22.02 7.44 4.68
C THR A 780 -22.13 8.26 3.39
N ARG A 781 -21.46 9.41 3.29
CA ARG A 781 -21.41 10.23 2.06
C ARG A 781 -20.69 9.54 0.92
N SER A 782 -19.61 8.79 1.19
CA SER A 782 -18.89 8.05 0.15
C SER A 782 -19.67 6.85 -0.40
N ARG A 783 -20.63 6.30 0.37
CA ARG A 783 -21.53 5.21 -0.07
C ARG A 783 -22.80 5.70 -0.80
N SER A 784 -23.14 6.97 -0.68
CA SER A 784 -24.33 7.60 -1.29
C SER A 784 -24.00 8.53 -2.47
N GLY A 785 -22.80 8.52 -2.98
CA GLY A 785 -22.41 9.24 -4.20
C GLY A 785 -22.94 8.54 -5.46
N PRO A 786 -23.27 9.31 -6.53
CA PRO A 786 -24.01 8.85 -7.69
C PRO A 786 -23.29 7.78 -8.49
#